data_08f1b666d2bca800143513dc6abd76f0
#
_entry.id   08f1b666d2bca800143513dc6abd76f0
#
_cell.length_a   1.000
_cell.length_b   1.000
_cell.length_c   1.000
_cell.angle_alpha   90.00
_cell.angle_beta   90.00
_cell.angle_gamma   90.00
#
_symmetry.space_group_name_H-M   'P 1'
#
loop_
_entity.id
_entity.type
_entity.pdbx_description
1 polymer ?
#
loop_
_entity_poly.entity_id
_entity_poly.type
_entity_poly.pdbx_seq_one_letter_code
_entity_poly.pdbx_strand_id
1 'polypeptide(L)'
;MDTPQQRLIETAVRPFSDNAEMKHAAGEMLGVLVDPEAQGAEEAIARWETVDARKNKTFWRRLLFSLFLIISAGIWADGLHAVFYHNKLFGDPLIDSFYGYPARDDERAPDFPNLSAGQKLLLFGDTSKSSKSDKMKGLWDSDPGNPAYFAAYTNAFLADHKKLPPDFLATARRIDPRNSWFTQVAAGVAAKDAVKMRKQSEAERLANKTPEWDVLDEPRSNEALSLLRQARGQPEYQNYWGDLLRQQLKLLPTKEPPEVVFSIVYVAGRSTDADLDIRSLVAMMAARVWRCGETEDRAGFEELLADSEDFLKKQTGSEVDSIIGELITTRSAYALVSNLAPAANRLGVTEQSAWLKDALERFQRMKALTESRKGSSSEDLLYKKGGGLSPYLLSASIARRVEYPPVLSEQDLQPGRLIDHEIAARFCAHLIWSGLVICLIAVWAYRFRTPPLVRHLAGRVGWLLRSSDWVWILIIGAGLPFLYVQAITRLTPLGGRELNWGNSFIAIPEVGSTPLAFVQWSGFLLLVILLSTLAIRWRLSKRVMTLDFHQGRNWLLLLGILCATAFVPVVGGSVVIDSWDAGIYVAIGFFAVPMLWLLAVISGVLFVNSPKILQHAVVARALIPCLVTAALVAISAVPFYKAAARHWFERDGLIQMDPEHPAMSKFEYECAVQMRKETRQILGYSQ
;
A
#
# COMPACT_ATOMS: atom_id res chain seq x y z
N MET A 1 -51.04 49.74 -20.45
CA MET A 1 -50.14 49.49 -19.29
C MET A 1 -49.32 48.25 -19.61
N ASP A 2 -48.01 48.40 -19.67
CA ASP A 2 -47.17 47.25 -19.93
C ASP A 2 -47.24 46.25 -18.79
N THR A 3 -47.36 44.98 -19.11
CA THR A 3 -47.36 43.93 -18.08
C THR A 3 -46.05 43.87 -17.33
N PRO A 4 -46.03 43.43 -16.05
CA PRO A 4 -44.77 43.27 -15.32
C PRO A 4 -43.73 42.42 -16.06
N GLN A 5 -44.21 41.43 -16.80
CA GLN A 5 -43.40 40.58 -17.67
C GLN A 5 -42.71 41.40 -18.81
N GLN A 6 -43.50 42.25 -19.49
CA GLN A 6 -42.95 43.11 -20.58
C GLN A 6 -41.89 44.05 -20.05
N ARG A 7 -42.16 44.75 -18.94
CA ARG A 7 -41.17 45.64 -18.29
C ARG A 7 -39.89 44.92 -17.86
N LEU A 8 -40.02 43.71 -17.36
CA LEU A 8 -38.90 42.85 -16.98
C LEU A 8 -38.05 42.49 -18.22
N ILE A 9 -38.66 42.04 -19.32
CA ILE A 9 -38.01 41.68 -20.55
C ILE A 9 -37.34 42.91 -21.15
N GLU A 10 -38.00 44.06 -21.21
CA GLU A 10 -37.45 45.30 -21.72
C GLU A 10 -36.19 45.74 -20.94
N THR A 11 -36.22 45.67 -19.64
CA THR A 11 -35.05 45.96 -18.80
C THR A 11 -33.92 44.96 -19.06
N ALA A 12 -34.23 43.69 -19.23
CA ALA A 12 -33.21 42.67 -19.51
C ALA A 12 -32.53 42.84 -20.86
N VAL A 13 -33.26 43.32 -21.90
CA VAL A 13 -32.73 43.51 -23.27
C VAL A 13 -32.21 44.93 -23.54
N ARG A 14 -32.31 45.85 -22.57
CA ARG A 14 -31.76 47.24 -22.68
C ARG A 14 -30.33 47.31 -23.21
N PRO A 15 -29.36 46.42 -22.82
CA PRO A 15 -28.02 46.47 -23.37
C PRO A 15 -27.91 46.20 -24.88
N PHE A 16 -28.97 45.72 -25.52
CA PHE A 16 -29.03 45.46 -26.98
C PHE A 16 -29.84 46.55 -27.74
N SER A 17 -30.06 47.72 -27.14
CA SER A 17 -30.83 48.82 -27.73
C SER A 17 -30.32 49.28 -29.08
N ASP A 18 -29.00 49.13 -29.29
CA ASP A 18 -28.35 49.57 -30.53
C ASP A 18 -28.49 48.60 -31.71
N ASN A 19 -29.07 47.42 -31.49
CA ASN A 19 -29.32 46.40 -32.51
C ASN A 19 -30.74 45.80 -32.37
N ALA A 20 -31.63 46.20 -33.26
CA ALA A 20 -33.04 45.85 -33.22
C ALA A 20 -33.26 44.33 -33.37
N GLU A 21 -32.54 43.63 -34.25
CA GLU A 21 -32.62 42.16 -34.40
C GLU A 21 -32.18 41.42 -33.16
N MET A 22 -31.03 41.83 -32.59
CA MET A 22 -30.56 41.21 -31.34
C MET A 22 -31.49 41.48 -30.17
N LYS A 23 -32.09 42.67 -30.09
CA LYS A 23 -33.06 43.04 -29.07
C LYS A 23 -34.33 42.15 -29.22
N HIS A 24 -34.82 41.93 -30.41
CA HIS A 24 -35.96 41.09 -30.70
C HIS A 24 -35.71 39.62 -30.33
N ALA A 25 -34.63 39.06 -30.84
CA ALA A 25 -34.22 37.69 -30.55
C ALA A 25 -34.01 37.45 -29.04
N ALA A 26 -33.39 38.43 -28.34
CA ALA A 26 -33.23 38.39 -26.90
C ALA A 26 -34.56 38.40 -26.13
N GLY A 27 -35.53 39.21 -26.64
CA GLY A 27 -36.87 39.29 -26.07
C GLY A 27 -37.64 37.99 -26.22
N GLU A 28 -37.61 37.37 -27.41
CA GLU A 28 -38.23 36.04 -27.63
C GLU A 28 -37.64 34.96 -26.74
N MET A 29 -36.29 34.89 -26.65
CA MET A 29 -35.62 33.90 -25.78
C MET A 29 -35.98 34.09 -24.30
N LEU A 30 -36.11 35.31 -23.82
CA LEU A 30 -36.51 35.60 -22.44
C LEU A 30 -38.03 35.39 -22.22
N GLY A 31 -38.86 35.68 -23.22
CA GLY A 31 -40.27 35.46 -23.12
C GLY A 31 -40.71 34.05 -22.83
N VAL A 32 -39.91 33.08 -23.29
CA VAL A 32 -40.08 31.64 -22.97
C VAL A 32 -39.65 31.32 -21.55
N LEU A 33 -38.75 32.10 -20.94
CA LEU A 33 -38.15 31.82 -19.64
C LEU A 33 -38.79 32.59 -18.48
N VAL A 34 -39.46 33.68 -18.76
CA VAL A 34 -40.06 34.53 -17.72
C VAL A 34 -41.44 34.01 -17.38
N ASP A 35 -41.73 33.88 -16.06
CA ASP A 35 -43.05 33.51 -15.58
C ASP A 35 -44.09 34.50 -16.06
N PRO A 36 -45.22 34.08 -16.66
CA PRO A 36 -46.31 34.94 -17.06
C PRO A 36 -46.86 35.81 -15.95
N GLU A 37 -46.90 35.29 -14.71
CA GLU A 37 -47.37 36.05 -13.56
C GLU A 37 -46.31 37.01 -13.02
N ALA A 38 -45.03 36.77 -13.35
CA ALA A 38 -43.86 37.62 -13.01
C ALA A 38 -43.82 38.14 -11.56
N GLN A 39 -44.24 37.31 -10.60
CA GLN A 39 -44.17 37.65 -9.18
C GLN A 39 -42.75 37.97 -8.78
N GLY A 40 -42.47 39.21 -8.29
CA GLY A 40 -41.13 39.70 -7.96
C GLY A 40 -40.37 40.36 -9.12
N ALA A 41 -41.07 40.71 -10.23
CA ALA A 41 -40.48 41.39 -11.38
C ALA A 41 -39.84 42.74 -10.99
N GLU A 42 -40.46 43.54 -10.13
CA GLU A 42 -39.93 44.83 -9.68
C GLU A 42 -38.57 44.66 -8.96
N GLU A 43 -38.46 43.64 -8.13
CA GLU A 43 -37.19 43.34 -7.44
C GLU A 43 -36.08 42.91 -8.45
N ALA A 44 -36.43 42.12 -9.43
CA ALA A 44 -35.51 41.67 -10.48
C ALA A 44 -35.03 42.85 -11.34
N ILE A 45 -35.97 43.79 -11.68
CA ILE A 45 -35.68 45.03 -12.41
C ILE A 45 -34.70 45.88 -11.61
N ALA A 46 -35.00 46.18 -10.34
CA ALA A 46 -34.12 46.99 -9.48
C ALA A 46 -32.74 46.39 -9.36
N ARG A 47 -32.64 45.06 -9.36
CA ARG A 47 -31.38 44.36 -9.27
C ARG A 47 -30.55 44.49 -10.56
N TRP A 48 -31.14 44.37 -11.70
CA TRP A 48 -30.45 44.60 -12.98
C TRP A 48 -29.99 46.05 -13.13
N GLU A 49 -30.81 47.03 -12.73
CA GLU A 49 -30.39 48.44 -12.69
C GLU A 49 -29.20 48.68 -11.77
N THR A 50 -29.19 48.02 -10.59
CA THR A 50 -28.05 48.09 -9.69
C THR A 50 -26.78 47.47 -10.29
N VAL A 51 -26.93 46.39 -11.08
CA VAL A 51 -25.81 45.73 -11.77
C VAL A 51 -25.30 46.59 -12.92
N ASP A 52 -26.19 47.21 -13.69
CA ASP A 52 -25.83 48.09 -14.81
C ASP A 52 -25.08 49.35 -14.33
N ALA A 53 -25.41 49.85 -13.14
CA ALA A 53 -24.73 50.98 -12.49
C ALA A 53 -23.33 50.61 -11.90
N ARG A 54 -23.00 49.33 -11.70
CA ARG A 54 -21.73 48.89 -11.13
C ARG A 54 -20.61 48.87 -12.16
N LYS A 55 -19.51 49.61 -11.93
CA LYS A 55 -18.26 49.47 -12.67
C LYS A 55 -17.72 48.03 -12.57
N ASN A 56 -17.39 47.47 -13.71
CA ASN A 56 -17.06 46.04 -13.85
C ASN A 56 -15.75 45.67 -13.15
N LYS A 57 -15.79 44.98 -12.02
CA LYS A 57 -14.61 44.48 -11.28
C LYS A 57 -14.12 43.12 -11.81
N THR A 58 -13.95 43.00 -13.15
CA THR A 58 -13.55 41.74 -13.81
C THR A 58 -12.11 41.33 -13.47
N PHE A 59 -11.25 42.29 -13.14
CA PHE A 59 -9.84 42.05 -12.82
C PHE A 59 -9.67 41.12 -11.61
N TRP A 60 -10.29 41.45 -10.50
CA TRP A 60 -10.18 40.63 -9.25
C TRP A 60 -10.73 39.22 -9.41
N ARG A 61 -11.78 39.04 -10.19
CA ARG A 61 -12.34 37.70 -10.46
C ARG A 61 -11.39 36.86 -11.31
N ARG A 62 -10.74 37.44 -12.32
CA ARG A 62 -9.73 36.75 -13.14
C ARG A 62 -8.50 36.41 -12.30
N LEU A 63 -8.05 37.32 -11.45
CA LEU A 63 -6.91 37.11 -10.57
C LEU A 63 -7.17 35.97 -9.59
N LEU A 64 -8.32 35.95 -8.90
CA LEU A 64 -8.70 34.88 -7.98
C LEU A 64 -8.83 33.53 -8.67
N PHE A 65 -9.38 33.51 -9.88
CA PHE A 65 -9.49 32.29 -10.67
C PHE A 65 -8.11 31.78 -11.12
N SER A 66 -7.23 32.66 -11.56
CA SER A 66 -5.85 32.30 -11.91
C SER A 66 -5.07 31.78 -10.71
N LEU A 67 -5.22 32.43 -9.55
CA LEU A 67 -4.60 31.99 -8.30
C LEU A 67 -5.11 30.60 -7.89
N PHE A 68 -6.43 30.35 -8.00
CA PHE A 68 -7.01 29.03 -7.78
C PHE A 68 -6.39 27.98 -8.69
N LEU A 69 -6.27 28.26 -9.99
CA LEU A 69 -5.67 27.32 -10.93
C LEU A 69 -4.21 27.02 -10.60
N ILE A 70 -3.43 28.04 -10.25
CA ILE A 70 -2.00 27.89 -9.90
C ILE A 70 -1.84 27.04 -8.63
N ILE A 71 -2.56 27.38 -7.56
CA ILE A 71 -2.50 26.63 -6.30
C ILE A 71 -2.95 25.17 -6.51
N SER A 72 -4.07 24.99 -7.23
CA SER A 72 -4.60 23.66 -7.51
C SER A 72 -3.63 22.83 -8.36
N ALA A 73 -3.01 23.44 -9.38
CA ALA A 73 -2.01 22.78 -10.21
C ALA A 73 -0.76 22.41 -9.40
N GLY A 74 -0.33 23.26 -8.47
CA GLY A 74 0.78 22.97 -7.56
C GLY A 74 0.52 21.76 -6.68
N ILE A 75 -0.64 21.68 -6.05
CA ILE A 75 -1.01 20.54 -5.18
C ILE A 75 -1.18 19.26 -6.01
N TRP A 76 -1.73 19.37 -7.23
CA TRP A 76 -1.86 18.24 -8.12
C TRP A 76 -0.49 17.72 -8.60
N ALA A 77 0.42 18.64 -8.93
CA ALA A 77 1.79 18.30 -9.31
C ALA A 77 2.55 17.60 -8.14
N ASP A 78 2.37 18.07 -6.89
CA ASP A 78 2.92 17.41 -5.70
C ASP A 78 2.35 15.99 -5.56
N GLY A 79 1.05 15.81 -5.77
CA GLY A 79 0.40 14.49 -5.76
C GLY A 79 0.94 13.56 -6.86
N LEU A 80 1.10 14.06 -8.09
CA LEU A 80 1.72 13.31 -9.18
C LEU A 80 3.18 12.96 -8.88
N HIS A 81 3.94 13.93 -8.40
CA HIS A 81 5.33 13.69 -8.00
C HIS A 81 5.41 12.58 -6.93
N ALA A 82 4.52 12.61 -5.93
CA ALA A 82 4.45 11.54 -4.92
C ALA A 82 4.13 10.17 -5.56
N VAL A 83 3.17 10.11 -6.50
CA VAL A 83 2.84 8.86 -7.21
C VAL A 83 4.03 8.35 -8.02
N PHE A 84 4.70 9.22 -8.78
CA PHE A 84 5.88 8.83 -9.56
C PHE A 84 7.05 8.43 -8.66
N TYR A 85 7.27 9.16 -7.56
CA TYR A 85 8.29 8.83 -6.57
C TYR A 85 8.04 7.46 -5.94
N HIS A 86 6.81 7.21 -5.48
CA HIS A 86 6.45 5.92 -4.90
C HIS A 86 6.49 4.79 -5.94
N ASN A 87 6.04 5.04 -7.17
CA ASN A 87 6.13 4.05 -8.24
C ASN A 87 7.60 3.72 -8.57
N LYS A 88 8.49 4.70 -8.53
CA LYS A 88 9.93 4.50 -8.70
C LYS A 88 10.55 3.72 -7.53
N LEU A 89 10.07 3.95 -6.30
CA LEU A 89 10.48 3.18 -5.12
C LEU A 89 10.00 1.73 -5.16
N PHE A 90 8.76 1.50 -5.63
CA PHE A 90 8.10 0.19 -5.58
C PHE A 90 8.18 -0.60 -6.89
N GLY A 91 8.39 0.07 -8.03
CA GLY A 91 8.12 -0.52 -9.33
C GLY A 91 8.92 -1.77 -9.68
N ASP A 92 10.21 -1.80 -9.39
CA ASP A 92 11.05 -2.92 -9.82
C ASP A 92 11.77 -3.64 -8.66
N PRO A 93 12.28 -2.96 -7.60
CA PRO A 93 12.96 -3.66 -6.50
C PRO A 93 12.06 -4.61 -5.73
N LEU A 94 10.74 -4.30 -5.64
CA LEU A 94 9.76 -5.12 -4.96
C LEU A 94 9.43 -6.38 -5.75
N ILE A 95 9.15 -6.22 -7.03
CA ILE A 95 8.78 -7.33 -7.93
C ILE A 95 9.96 -8.27 -8.08
N ASP A 96 11.16 -7.73 -8.30
CA ASP A 96 12.36 -8.53 -8.50
C ASP A 96 12.79 -9.29 -7.24
N SER A 97 12.64 -8.69 -6.04
CA SER A 97 13.00 -9.37 -4.79
C SER A 97 12.00 -10.46 -4.39
N PHE A 98 10.70 -10.28 -4.67
CA PHE A 98 9.67 -11.28 -4.36
C PHE A 98 9.68 -12.48 -5.33
N TYR A 99 9.98 -12.26 -6.61
CA TYR A 99 9.97 -13.32 -7.61
C TYR A 99 11.34 -13.93 -7.88
N GLY A 100 12.39 -13.53 -7.12
CA GLY A 100 13.73 -14.09 -7.25
C GLY A 100 14.44 -13.70 -8.56
N TYR A 101 13.93 -12.72 -9.26
CA TYR A 101 14.66 -12.13 -10.39
C TYR A 101 15.85 -11.34 -9.83
N PRO A 102 17.04 -11.48 -10.43
CA PRO A 102 18.16 -10.64 -10.05
C PRO A 102 17.74 -9.19 -10.26
N ALA A 103 17.66 -8.44 -9.17
CA ALA A 103 17.37 -7.02 -9.24
C ALA A 103 18.32 -6.41 -10.29
N ARG A 104 17.77 -5.77 -11.31
CA ARG A 104 18.56 -4.96 -12.24
C ARG A 104 19.00 -3.70 -11.50
N ASP A 105 19.98 -3.92 -10.62
CA ASP A 105 20.46 -2.93 -9.65
C ASP A 105 21.07 -1.68 -10.28
N ASP A 106 21.34 -1.68 -11.58
CA ASP A 106 22.30 -0.77 -12.16
C ASP A 106 21.74 0.54 -12.68
N GLU A 107 20.45 0.57 -13.03
CA GLU A 107 19.84 1.79 -13.60
C GLU A 107 18.81 2.46 -12.66
N ARG A 108 18.51 1.86 -11.51
CA ARG A 108 17.31 2.20 -10.72
C ARG A 108 17.51 2.33 -9.23
N ALA A 109 18.76 2.49 -8.75
CA ALA A 109 18.97 2.98 -7.39
C ALA A 109 18.13 4.27 -7.25
N PRO A 110 17.11 4.30 -6.36
CA PRO A 110 16.32 5.51 -6.21
C PRO A 110 17.30 6.66 -5.97
N ASP A 111 17.17 7.74 -6.74
CA ASP A 111 17.90 8.97 -6.47
C ASP A 111 17.42 9.48 -5.12
N PHE A 112 18.01 8.93 -4.05
CA PHE A 112 17.82 9.51 -2.72
C PHE A 112 18.58 10.84 -2.73
N PRO A 113 17.85 11.97 -2.78
CA PRO A 113 18.48 13.25 -2.76
C PRO A 113 19.26 13.38 -1.46
N ASN A 114 20.49 13.86 -1.53
CA ASN A 114 21.36 14.20 -0.41
C ASN A 114 22.16 13.07 0.25
N LEU A 115 22.29 11.88 -0.34
CA LEU A 115 23.24 10.89 0.16
C LEU A 115 24.69 11.23 -0.29
N SER A 116 25.63 11.19 0.64
CA SER A 116 27.06 11.26 0.33
C SER A 116 27.52 10.01 -0.44
N ALA A 117 28.68 10.09 -1.09
CA ALA A 117 29.24 8.94 -1.82
C ALA A 117 29.42 7.70 -0.90
N GLY A 118 29.90 7.90 0.34
CA GLY A 118 30.03 6.82 1.33
C GLY A 118 28.69 6.22 1.75
N GLN A 119 27.65 7.04 1.89
CA GLN A 119 26.29 6.56 2.21
C GLN A 119 25.69 5.76 1.05
N LYS A 120 25.89 6.20 -0.19
CA LYS A 120 25.49 5.43 -1.38
C LYS A 120 26.23 4.09 -1.45
N LEU A 121 27.52 4.10 -1.18
CA LEU A 121 28.33 2.88 -1.12
C LEU A 121 27.82 1.90 -0.05
N LEU A 122 27.45 2.40 1.13
CA LEU A 122 26.88 1.58 2.20
C LEU A 122 25.53 0.94 1.83
N LEU A 123 24.66 1.69 1.14
CA LEU A 123 23.33 1.19 0.74
C LEU A 123 23.39 0.26 -0.46
N PHE A 124 24.15 0.61 -1.48
CA PHE A 124 24.06 -0.04 -2.80
C PHE A 124 25.34 -0.74 -3.24
N GLY A 125 26.45 -0.57 -2.49
CA GLY A 125 27.77 -0.96 -2.95
C GLY A 125 28.30 0.02 -4.01
N ASP A 126 29.34 -0.38 -4.73
CA ASP A 126 29.87 0.37 -5.86
C ASP A 126 28.96 0.25 -7.08
N THR A 127 28.11 1.24 -7.29
CA THR A 127 27.13 1.27 -8.40
C THR A 127 27.75 1.36 -9.78
N SER A 128 29.06 1.59 -9.90
CA SER A 128 29.77 1.55 -11.19
C SER A 128 30.01 0.12 -11.69
N LYS A 129 29.79 -0.89 -10.84
CA LYS A 129 29.97 -2.31 -11.12
C LYS A 129 28.66 -2.98 -11.48
N SER A 130 28.72 -4.08 -12.25
CA SER A 130 27.53 -4.80 -12.71
C SER A 130 27.17 -5.99 -11.82
N SER A 131 28.15 -6.72 -11.26
CA SER A 131 27.90 -7.87 -10.41
C SER A 131 27.65 -7.49 -8.96
N LYS A 132 26.83 -8.28 -8.24
CA LYS A 132 26.61 -8.05 -6.79
C LYS A 132 27.91 -8.15 -6.00
N SER A 133 28.75 -9.13 -6.35
CA SER A 133 30.04 -9.35 -5.71
C SER A 133 30.98 -8.16 -5.88
N ASP A 134 31.10 -7.61 -7.09
CA ASP A 134 31.98 -6.45 -7.32
C ASP A 134 31.48 -5.19 -6.63
N LYS A 135 30.15 -4.99 -6.58
CA LYS A 135 29.52 -3.89 -5.83
C LYS A 135 29.87 -3.97 -4.34
N MET A 136 29.65 -5.13 -3.71
CA MET A 136 29.96 -5.31 -2.29
C MET A 136 31.45 -5.38 -2.02
N LYS A 137 32.26 -5.78 -3.01
CA LYS A 137 33.70 -5.66 -2.92
C LYS A 137 34.14 -4.20 -2.78
N GLY A 138 33.54 -3.28 -3.54
CA GLY A 138 33.79 -1.86 -3.39
C GLY A 138 33.46 -1.33 -1.99
N LEU A 139 32.41 -1.84 -1.35
CA LEU A 139 32.10 -1.52 0.04
C LEU A 139 33.18 -2.05 0.99
N TRP A 140 33.58 -3.31 0.84
CA TRP A 140 34.65 -3.89 1.69
C TRP A 140 35.98 -3.21 1.45
N ASP A 141 36.37 -2.88 0.22
CA ASP A 141 37.61 -2.18 -0.11
C ASP A 141 37.71 -0.79 0.55
N SER A 142 36.54 -0.17 0.89
CA SER A 142 36.52 1.10 1.61
C SER A 142 36.93 0.99 3.08
N ASP A 143 36.74 -0.18 3.70
CA ASP A 143 37.18 -0.50 5.06
C ASP A 143 37.47 -2.01 5.19
N PRO A 144 38.72 -2.46 4.78
CA PRO A 144 39.07 -3.88 4.76
C PRO A 144 39.22 -4.54 6.14
N GLY A 145 39.14 -3.74 7.20
CA GLY A 145 39.09 -4.21 8.59
C GLY A 145 37.72 -4.51 9.12
N ASN A 146 36.69 -4.11 8.42
CA ASN A 146 35.27 -4.21 8.87
C ASN A 146 34.69 -5.60 8.60
N PRO A 147 34.36 -6.39 9.63
CA PRO A 147 33.86 -7.74 9.44
C PRO A 147 32.44 -7.76 8.82
N ALA A 148 31.63 -6.73 9.07
CA ALA A 148 30.28 -6.63 8.48
C ALA A 148 30.35 -6.42 6.96
N TYR A 149 31.29 -5.61 6.48
CA TYR A 149 31.50 -5.38 5.05
C TYR A 149 32.07 -6.62 4.36
N PHE A 150 32.96 -7.34 5.04
CA PHE A 150 33.47 -8.62 4.54
C PHE A 150 32.37 -9.69 4.47
N ALA A 151 31.50 -9.76 5.48
CA ALA A 151 30.34 -10.65 5.46
C ALA A 151 29.39 -10.33 4.28
N ALA A 152 29.09 -9.05 4.05
CA ALA A 152 28.27 -8.61 2.91
C ALA A 152 28.90 -8.98 1.55
N TYR A 153 30.20 -8.75 1.39
CA TYR A 153 30.94 -9.17 0.20
C TYR A 153 30.90 -10.68 0.00
N THR A 154 31.11 -11.44 1.07
CA THR A 154 31.07 -12.91 1.03
C THR A 154 29.72 -13.43 0.56
N ASN A 155 28.63 -12.90 1.10
CA ASN A 155 27.28 -13.29 0.71
C ASN A 155 27.00 -12.97 -0.77
N ALA A 156 27.39 -11.77 -1.22
CA ALA A 156 27.26 -11.38 -2.61
C ALA A 156 28.09 -12.29 -3.54
N PHE A 157 29.32 -12.62 -3.14
CA PHE A 157 30.20 -13.49 -3.90
C PHE A 157 29.67 -14.92 -4.01
N LEU A 158 29.12 -15.46 -2.91
CA LEU A 158 28.43 -16.76 -2.91
C LEU A 158 27.18 -16.76 -3.80
N ALA A 159 26.42 -15.69 -3.79
CA ALA A 159 25.25 -15.57 -4.66
C ALA A 159 25.62 -15.62 -6.15
N ASP A 160 26.67 -14.88 -6.55
CA ASP A 160 27.11 -14.80 -7.96
C ASP A 160 27.88 -16.04 -8.42
N HIS A 161 28.82 -16.52 -7.60
CA HIS A 161 29.82 -17.50 -8.03
C HIS A 161 29.63 -18.90 -7.44
N LYS A 162 28.72 -19.09 -6.48
CA LYS A 162 28.44 -20.35 -5.77
C LYS A 162 29.68 -20.98 -5.11
N LYS A 163 30.68 -20.16 -4.79
CA LYS A 163 31.95 -20.50 -4.13
C LYS A 163 32.40 -19.37 -3.22
N LEU A 164 33.30 -19.67 -2.28
CA LEU A 164 33.87 -18.68 -1.38
C LEU A 164 34.83 -17.71 -2.12
N PRO A 165 34.95 -16.47 -1.63
CA PRO A 165 36.01 -15.57 -2.11
C PRO A 165 37.40 -16.17 -1.96
N PRO A 166 38.40 -15.75 -2.78
CA PRO A 166 39.78 -16.11 -2.55
C PRO A 166 40.26 -15.76 -1.15
N ASP A 167 41.11 -16.60 -0.56
CA ASP A 167 41.68 -16.42 0.78
C ASP A 167 40.64 -16.15 1.91
N PHE A 168 39.39 -16.61 1.72
CA PHE A 168 38.29 -16.35 2.62
C PHE A 168 38.61 -16.61 4.10
N LEU A 169 39.04 -17.85 4.43
CA LEU A 169 39.34 -18.21 5.83
C LEU A 169 40.54 -17.47 6.41
N ALA A 170 41.58 -17.19 5.59
CA ALA A 170 42.71 -16.40 6.02
C ALA A 170 42.31 -14.95 6.32
N THR A 171 41.47 -14.37 5.47
CA THR A 171 40.93 -13.03 5.68
C THR A 171 40.02 -12.98 6.91
N ALA A 172 39.11 -13.92 7.07
CA ALA A 172 38.21 -14.01 8.24
C ALA A 172 39.01 -14.12 9.54
N ARG A 173 40.02 -14.98 9.60
CA ARG A 173 40.90 -15.13 10.80
C ARG A 173 41.69 -13.85 11.14
N ARG A 174 42.05 -13.07 10.13
CA ARG A 174 42.74 -11.79 10.34
C ARG A 174 41.81 -10.72 10.89
N ILE A 175 40.56 -10.67 10.40
CA ILE A 175 39.59 -9.63 10.74
C ILE A 175 38.89 -9.96 12.06
N ASP A 176 38.43 -11.20 12.20
CA ASP A 176 37.63 -11.65 13.34
C ASP A 176 37.93 -13.12 13.70
N PRO A 177 39.04 -13.40 14.40
CA PRO A 177 39.51 -14.76 14.68
C PRO A 177 38.61 -15.54 15.64
N ARG A 178 37.79 -14.85 16.44
CA ARG A 178 36.96 -15.47 17.49
C ARG A 178 35.57 -15.89 16.98
N ASN A 179 35.16 -15.41 15.84
CA ASN A 179 33.83 -15.60 15.30
C ASN A 179 33.72 -16.87 14.45
N SER A 180 32.90 -17.79 14.87
CA SER A 180 32.69 -19.08 14.21
C SER A 180 31.79 -18.97 12.95
N TRP A 181 31.07 -17.86 12.74
CA TRP A 181 30.16 -17.72 11.59
C TRP A 181 30.89 -17.93 10.25
N PHE A 182 32.01 -17.29 10.05
CA PHE A 182 32.80 -17.45 8.80
C PHE A 182 33.22 -18.90 8.56
N THR A 183 33.65 -19.58 9.61
CA THR A 183 34.07 -20.98 9.52
C THR A 183 32.87 -21.90 9.27
N GLN A 184 31.71 -21.61 9.85
CA GLN A 184 30.47 -22.34 9.59
C GLN A 184 29.95 -22.11 8.16
N VAL A 185 30.07 -20.88 7.61
CA VAL A 185 29.77 -20.60 6.20
C VAL A 185 30.66 -21.44 5.27
N ALA A 186 31.97 -21.50 5.57
CA ALA A 186 32.89 -22.36 4.79
C ALA A 186 32.52 -23.84 4.86
N ALA A 187 32.15 -24.33 6.06
CA ALA A 187 31.65 -25.68 6.24
C ALA A 187 30.36 -25.94 5.44
N GLY A 188 29.43 -24.96 5.40
CA GLY A 188 28.19 -25.03 4.64
C GLY A 188 28.45 -25.11 3.13
N VAL A 189 29.38 -24.33 2.61
CA VAL A 189 29.79 -24.37 1.19
C VAL A 189 30.46 -25.70 0.84
N ALA A 190 31.34 -26.24 1.71
CA ALA A 190 31.93 -27.56 1.54
C ALA A 190 30.86 -28.67 1.58
N ALA A 191 29.85 -28.54 2.47
CA ALA A 191 28.74 -29.50 2.58
C ALA A 191 27.75 -29.47 1.43
N LYS A 192 27.75 -28.42 0.61
CA LYS A 192 26.80 -28.24 -0.46
C LYS A 192 26.90 -29.39 -1.48
N ASP A 193 25.77 -30.02 -1.77
CA ASP A 193 25.66 -31.18 -2.66
C ASP A 193 26.48 -32.43 -2.26
N ALA A 194 27.15 -32.41 -1.10
CA ALA A 194 27.90 -33.56 -0.59
C ALA A 194 26.99 -34.69 -0.06
N VAL A 195 25.73 -34.35 0.25
CA VAL A 195 24.76 -35.32 0.77
C VAL A 195 23.40 -35.10 0.10
N LYS A 196 22.58 -36.17 0.08
CA LYS A 196 21.23 -36.12 -0.45
C LYS A 196 20.26 -36.90 0.42
N MET A 197 19.18 -36.29 0.78
CA MET A 197 18.07 -36.97 1.43
C MET A 197 17.30 -37.83 0.41
N ARG A 198 17.06 -39.08 0.73
CA ARG A 198 16.21 -39.94 -0.08
C ARG A 198 14.76 -39.48 -0.04
N LYS A 199 14.07 -39.57 -1.18
CA LYS A 199 12.65 -39.20 -1.26
C LYS A 199 11.85 -40.13 -0.34
N GLN A 200 11.19 -39.58 0.65
CA GLN A 200 10.20 -40.27 1.45
C GLN A 200 8.86 -40.32 0.74
N SER A 201 8.15 -41.45 0.85
CA SER A 201 6.75 -41.53 0.48
C SER A 201 5.90 -40.65 1.41
N GLU A 202 4.70 -40.30 0.96
CA GLU A 202 3.78 -39.50 1.78
C GLU A 202 3.41 -40.23 3.10
N ALA A 203 3.24 -41.54 3.05
CA ALA A 203 2.98 -42.36 4.20
C ALA A 203 4.14 -42.32 5.23
N GLU A 204 5.39 -42.39 4.76
CA GLU A 204 6.57 -42.31 5.64
C GLU A 204 6.71 -40.92 6.26
N ARG A 205 6.40 -39.87 5.50
CA ARG A 205 6.42 -38.49 6.00
C ARG A 205 5.31 -38.26 7.03
N LEU A 206 4.12 -38.80 6.82
CA LEU A 206 3.01 -38.73 7.76
C LEU A 206 3.30 -39.56 9.04
N ALA A 207 3.99 -40.70 8.90
CA ALA A 207 4.44 -41.51 10.02
C ALA A 207 5.66 -40.93 10.76
N ASN A 208 6.16 -39.74 10.37
CA ASN A 208 7.39 -39.11 10.88
C ASN A 208 8.60 -40.07 10.88
N LYS A 209 8.70 -40.95 9.86
CA LYS A 209 9.86 -41.84 9.73
C LYS A 209 11.13 -41.00 9.55
N THR A 210 12.24 -41.41 10.19
CA THR A 210 13.54 -40.75 10.03
C THR A 210 13.98 -40.78 8.58
N PRO A 211 14.38 -39.63 7.98
CA PRO A 211 14.85 -39.60 6.60
C PRO A 211 16.13 -40.43 6.42
N GLU A 212 16.21 -41.17 5.34
CA GLU A 212 17.42 -41.83 4.91
C GLU A 212 18.30 -40.90 4.08
N TRP A 213 19.62 -41.03 4.19
CA TRP A 213 20.57 -40.13 3.55
C TRP A 213 21.61 -40.90 2.73
N ASP A 214 21.98 -40.30 1.60
CA ASP A 214 23.12 -40.74 0.80
C ASP A 214 24.26 -39.71 0.91
N VAL A 215 25.47 -40.18 1.24
CA VAL A 215 26.66 -39.31 1.16
C VAL A 215 27.23 -39.47 -0.25
N LEU A 216 27.16 -38.42 -1.05
CA LEU A 216 27.53 -38.40 -2.46
C LEU A 216 29.02 -38.08 -2.67
N ASP A 217 29.58 -37.23 -1.79
CA ASP A 217 30.96 -36.74 -1.83
C ASP A 217 31.57 -36.83 -0.42
N GLU A 218 32.30 -37.91 -0.17
CA GLU A 218 32.94 -38.18 1.11
C GLU A 218 34.04 -37.18 1.44
N PRO A 219 34.96 -36.83 0.53
CA PRO A 219 36.00 -35.81 0.76
C PRO A 219 35.42 -34.47 1.21
N ARG A 220 34.42 -33.93 0.49
CA ARG A 220 33.74 -32.64 0.83
C ARG A 220 33.03 -32.72 2.16
N SER A 221 32.35 -33.84 2.45
CA SER A 221 31.69 -34.06 3.73
C SER A 221 32.67 -34.10 4.89
N ASN A 222 33.88 -34.69 4.72
CA ASN A 222 34.94 -34.71 5.72
C ASN A 222 35.57 -33.32 5.91
N GLU A 223 35.75 -32.55 4.83
CA GLU A 223 36.19 -31.17 4.89
C GLU A 223 35.20 -30.32 5.72
N ALA A 224 33.89 -30.44 5.41
CA ALA A 224 32.85 -29.73 6.15
C ALA A 224 32.84 -30.05 7.66
N LEU A 225 33.03 -31.33 8.04
CA LEU A 225 33.18 -31.76 9.42
C LEU A 225 34.46 -31.15 10.09
N SER A 226 35.58 -31.15 9.40
CA SER A 226 36.81 -30.54 9.90
C SER A 226 36.63 -29.04 10.19
N LEU A 227 35.97 -28.33 9.27
CA LEU A 227 35.63 -26.92 9.47
C LEU A 227 34.68 -26.69 10.62
N LEU A 228 33.66 -27.58 10.78
CA LEU A 228 32.72 -27.50 11.89
C LEU A 228 33.43 -27.66 13.24
N ARG A 229 34.34 -28.63 13.37
CA ARG A 229 35.19 -28.82 14.54
C ARG A 229 36.09 -27.63 14.81
N GLN A 230 36.65 -27.02 13.77
CA GLN A 230 37.39 -25.77 13.91
C GLN A 230 36.51 -24.64 14.43
N ALA A 231 35.26 -24.52 13.93
CA ALA A 231 34.29 -23.52 14.38
C ALA A 231 33.93 -23.72 15.88
N ARG A 232 33.92 -24.96 16.39
CA ARG A 232 33.68 -25.25 17.80
C ARG A 232 34.73 -24.61 18.72
N GLY A 233 35.98 -24.48 18.27
CA GLY A 233 37.04 -23.78 19.00
C GLY A 233 36.90 -22.26 19.04
N GLN A 234 36.00 -21.67 18.29
CA GLN A 234 35.76 -20.22 18.24
C GLN A 234 34.55 -19.85 19.12
N PRO A 235 34.73 -18.99 20.15
CA PRO A 235 33.68 -18.80 21.18
C PRO A 235 32.51 -17.96 20.73
N GLU A 236 32.65 -17.13 19.72
CA GLU A 236 31.66 -16.16 19.29
C GLU A 236 30.94 -16.61 17.99
N TYR A 237 29.72 -16.11 17.82
CA TYR A 237 28.96 -16.29 16.57
C TYR A 237 28.20 -15.00 16.28
N GLN A 238 28.60 -14.33 15.20
CA GLN A 238 27.93 -13.12 14.72
C GLN A 238 27.95 -13.08 13.20
N ASN A 239 26.78 -12.95 12.59
CA ASN A 239 26.66 -12.91 11.14
C ASN A 239 26.81 -11.49 10.56
N TYR A 240 26.85 -10.46 11.41
CA TYR A 240 26.96 -9.05 11.10
C TYR A 240 25.83 -8.44 10.25
N TRP A 241 24.82 -9.25 9.92
CA TRP A 241 23.73 -8.77 9.08
C TRP A 241 22.92 -7.68 9.77
N GLY A 242 22.57 -7.87 11.04
CA GLY A 242 21.85 -6.89 11.84
C GLY A 242 22.60 -5.56 11.96
N ASP A 243 23.94 -5.60 12.17
CA ASP A 243 24.77 -4.40 12.28
C ASP A 243 24.81 -3.58 11.00
N LEU A 244 25.00 -4.25 9.86
CA LEU A 244 25.01 -3.61 8.55
C LEU A 244 23.63 -3.01 8.24
N LEU A 245 22.58 -3.76 8.51
CA LEU A 245 21.22 -3.34 8.27
C LEU A 245 20.83 -2.14 9.14
N ARG A 246 21.19 -2.10 10.42
CA ARG A 246 20.98 -0.94 11.29
C ARG A 246 21.62 0.33 10.72
N GLN A 247 22.82 0.22 10.14
CA GLN A 247 23.48 1.34 9.49
C GLN A 247 22.77 1.78 8.21
N GLN A 248 22.33 0.83 7.39
CA GLN A 248 21.63 1.09 6.13
C GLN A 248 20.24 1.72 6.35
N LEU A 249 19.46 1.18 7.29
CA LEU A 249 18.10 1.67 7.56
C LEU A 249 18.06 3.10 8.11
N LYS A 250 19.12 3.54 8.81
CA LYS A 250 19.25 4.95 9.24
C LYS A 250 19.35 5.93 8.06
N LEU A 251 19.71 5.45 6.88
CA LEU A 251 19.86 6.26 5.67
C LEU A 251 18.60 6.23 4.80
N LEU A 252 17.71 5.26 5.01
CA LEU A 252 16.48 5.13 4.23
C LEU A 252 15.42 6.13 4.72
N PRO A 253 14.58 6.62 3.81
CA PRO A 253 13.46 7.45 4.19
C PRO A 253 12.42 6.63 4.96
N THR A 254 11.94 7.17 6.09
CA THR A 254 10.97 6.49 6.97
C THR A 254 9.85 7.43 7.43
N LYS A 255 9.64 8.54 6.70
CA LYS A 255 8.70 9.60 7.11
C LYS A 255 7.26 9.33 6.69
N GLU A 256 7.06 8.56 5.62
CA GLU A 256 5.74 8.24 5.08
C GLU A 256 5.54 6.72 5.01
N PRO A 257 4.29 6.23 5.13
CA PRO A 257 3.99 4.79 5.09
C PRO A 257 4.60 4.05 3.89
N PRO A 258 4.57 4.58 2.64
CA PRO A 258 5.21 3.91 1.52
C PRO A 258 6.73 3.75 1.68
N GLU A 259 7.41 4.72 2.28
CA GLU A 259 8.86 4.68 2.50
C GLU A 259 9.24 3.56 3.48
N VAL A 260 8.42 3.35 4.52
CA VAL A 260 8.65 2.26 5.48
C VAL A 260 8.40 0.90 4.85
N VAL A 261 7.36 0.78 4.02
CA VAL A 261 7.15 -0.47 3.25
C VAL A 261 8.35 -0.77 2.36
N PHE A 262 8.90 0.25 1.69
CA PHE A 262 10.15 0.09 0.94
C PHE A 262 11.28 -0.41 1.84
N SER A 263 11.44 0.15 3.03
CA SER A 263 12.47 -0.29 4.00
C SER A 263 12.26 -1.74 4.44
N ILE A 264 11.02 -2.16 4.72
CA ILE A 264 10.66 -3.54 5.06
C ILE A 264 11.02 -4.49 3.91
N VAL A 265 10.69 -4.13 2.68
CA VAL A 265 11.00 -4.96 1.50
C VAL A 265 12.51 -5.01 1.24
N TYR A 266 13.20 -3.89 1.40
CA TYR A 266 14.66 -3.83 1.31
C TYR A 266 15.33 -4.79 2.30
N VAL A 267 14.82 -4.83 3.53
CA VAL A 267 15.23 -5.79 4.57
C VAL A 267 14.92 -7.22 4.17
N ALA A 268 13.68 -7.50 3.77
CA ALA A 268 13.23 -8.84 3.42
C ALA A 268 14.02 -9.42 2.25
N GLY A 269 14.29 -8.62 1.22
CA GLY A 269 15.06 -9.04 0.05
C GLY A 269 16.51 -9.40 0.34
N ARG A 270 17.08 -8.92 1.45
CA ARG A 270 18.47 -9.18 1.84
C ARG A 270 18.63 -10.23 2.93
N SER A 271 17.57 -10.49 3.71
CA SER A 271 17.65 -11.46 4.83
C SER A 271 17.80 -12.92 4.40
N THR A 272 17.52 -13.24 3.14
CA THR A 272 17.49 -14.62 2.65
C THR A 272 18.82 -15.14 2.13
N ASP A 273 19.79 -14.27 1.80
CA ASP A 273 21.03 -14.70 1.13
C ASP A 273 22.02 -15.35 2.11
N ALA A 274 22.05 -14.93 3.37
CA ALA A 274 23.07 -15.36 4.33
C ALA A 274 22.89 -16.80 4.86
N ASP A 275 21.66 -17.33 4.88
CA ASP A 275 21.34 -18.55 5.63
C ASP A 275 21.22 -19.82 4.79
N LEU A 276 21.37 -19.70 3.45
CA LEU A 276 21.18 -20.85 2.55
C LEU A 276 22.25 -21.93 2.72
N ASP A 277 23.50 -21.54 3.01
CA ASP A 277 24.62 -22.49 3.14
C ASP A 277 24.61 -23.21 4.49
N ILE A 278 24.07 -22.60 5.54
CA ILE A 278 23.84 -23.24 6.84
C ILE A 278 22.92 -24.45 6.73
N ARG A 279 21.93 -24.41 5.83
CA ARG A 279 21.04 -25.58 5.58
C ARG A 279 21.81 -26.78 5.02
N SER A 280 22.81 -26.52 4.17
CA SER A 280 23.66 -27.59 3.62
C SER A 280 24.52 -28.22 4.72
N LEU A 281 25.03 -27.42 5.66
CA LEU A 281 25.76 -27.90 6.81
C LEU A 281 24.87 -28.76 7.73
N VAL A 282 23.66 -28.32 8.04
CA VAL A 282 22.67 -29.08 8.82
C VAL A 282 22.31 -30.40 8.14
N ALA A 283 22.11 -30.38 6.82
CA ALA A 283 21.83 -31.60 6.04
C ALA A 283 22.99 -32.59 6.11
N MET A 284 24.23 -32.09 5.99
CA MET A 284 25.43 -32.92 6.11
C MET A 284 25.58 -33.54 7.52
N MET A 285 25.36 -32.74 8.56
CA MET A 285 25.39 -33.24 9.94
C MET A 285 24.31 -34.33 10.13
N ALA A 286 23.08 -34.09 9.68
CA ALA A 286 22.00 -35.09 9.73
C ALA A 286 22.35 -36.38 9.00
N ALA A 287 22.97 -36.29 7.83
CA ALA A 287 23.41 -37.45 7.04
C ALA A 287 24.51 -38.25 7.77
N ARG A 288 25.45 -37.55 8.40
CA ARG A 288 26.51 -38.20 9.19
C ARG A 288 25.96 -38.88 10.45
N VAL A 289 25.06 -38.22 11.16
CA VAL A 289 24.36 -38.80 12.33
C VAL A 289 23.58 -40.03 11.92
N TRP A 290 22.84 -39.99 10.82
CA TRP A 290 22.12 -41.16 10.30
C TRP A 290 23.09 -42.30 9.98
N ARG A 291 24.21 -42.03 9.35
CA ARG A 291 25.24 -43.03 9.01
C ARG A 291 25.86 -43.68 10.27
N CYS A 292 26.22 -42.88 11.31
CA CYS A 292 26.71 -43.45 12.57
C CYS A 292 25.71 -44.42 13.17
N GLY A 293 24.40 -44.14 13.10
CA GLY A 293 23.35 -45.04 13.52
C GLY A 293 23.28 -46.34 12.70
N GLU A 294 23.56 -46.30 11.38
CA GLU A 294 23.57 -47.46 10.50
C GLU A 294 24.83 -48.34 10.66
N THR A 295 25.97 -47.70 10.92
CA THR A 295 27.26 -48.40 11.08
C THR A 295 27.61 -48.75 12.52
N GLU A 296 26.73 -48.47 13.46
CA GLU A 296 26.92 -48.66 14.93
C GLU A 296 28.17 -47.89 15.46
N ASP A 297 28.56 -46.78 14.80
CA ASP A 297 29.68 -45.96 15.21
C ASP A 297 29.30 -45.00 16.34
N ARG A 298 29.41 -45.52 17.56
CA ARG A 298 29.09 -44.79 18.78
C ARG A 298 30.05 -43.62 19.03
N ALA A 299 31.35 -43.77 18.77
CA ALA A 299 32.32 -42.73 19.01
C ALA A 299 32.13 -41.53 18.02
N GLY A 300 31.92 -41.84 16.74
CA GLY A 300 31.57 -40.82 15.74
C GLY A 300 30.27 -40.08 16.04
N PHE A 301 29.28 -40.82 16.58
CA PHE A 301 28.03 -40.21 17.02
C PHE A 301 28.22 -39.23 18.19
N GLU A 302 28.96 -39.63 19.27
CA GLU A 302 29.20 -38.76 20.42
C GLU A 302 29.98 -37.49 20.06
N GLU A 303 30.90 -37.58 19.11
CA GLU A 303 31.60 -36.39 18.56
C GLU A 303 30.68 -35.48 17.77
N LEU A 304 29.82 -36.04 16.86
CA LEU A 304 28.84 -35.29 16.12
C LEU A 304 27.76 -34.65 16.98
N LEU A 305 27.37 -35.32 18.08
CA LEU A 305 26.46 -34.75 19.06
C LEU A 305 27.04 -33.52 19.70
N ALA A 306 28.32 -33.57 20.13
CA ALA A 306 29.02 -32.44 20.73
C ALA A 306 29.15 -31.27 19.74
N ASP A 307 29.46 -31.58 18.46
CA ASP A 307 29.55 -30.55 17.39
C ASP A 307 28.15 -29.93 17.11
N SER A 308 27.10 -30.75 17.14
CA SER A 308 25.70 -30.29 16.96
C SER A 308 25.23 -29.41 18.13
N GLU A 309 25.55 -29.77 19.34
CA GLU A 309 25.24 -28.98 20.54
C GLU A 309 25.93 -27.62 20.51
N ASP A 310 27.24 -27.57 20.21
CA ASP A 310 27.97 -26.31 20.10
C ASP A 310 27.39 -25.42 19.00
N PHE A 311 27.11 -26.00 17.81
CA PHE A 311 26.48 -25.30 16.72
C PHE A 311 25.12 -24.69 17.13
N LEU A 312 24.25 -25.47 17.74
CA LEU A 312 22.93 -25.01 18.16
C LEU A 312 23.00 -23.99 19.31
N LYS A 313 23.92 -24.16 20.27
CA LYS A 313 24.15 -23.19 21.35
C LYS A 313 24.56 -21.83 20.79
N LYS A 314 25.46 -21.80 19.81
CA LYS A 314 25.93 -20.57 19.17
C LYS A 314 24.83 -19.91 18.35
N GLN A 315 24.13 -20.67 17.52
CA GLN A 315 23.02 -20.18 16.72
C GLN A 315 21.88 -19.58 17.59
N THR A 316 21.50 -20.25 18.66
CA THR A 316 20.43 -19.80 19.56
C THR A 316 20.92 -18.81 20.63
N GLY A 317 22.21 -18.63 20.79
CA GLY A 317 22.84 -17.68 21.72
C GLY A 317 23.18 -16.32 21.09
N SER A 318 23.13 -16.21 19.77
CA SER A 318 23.38 -14.95 19.06
C SER A 318 22.25 -13.96 19.24
N GLU A 319 22.44 -12.71 18.83
CA GLU A 319 21.38 -11.71 18.80
C GLU A 319 20.27 -12.10 17.82
N VAL A 320 19.03 -11.70 18.11
CA VAL A 320 17.87 -11.92 17.21
C VAL A 320 17.90 -10.85 16.14
N ASP A 321 18.43 -11.16 14.96
CA ASP A 321 18.58 -10.20 13.87
C ASP A 321 17.40 -10.14 12.92
N SER A 322 16.70 -11.27 12.73
CA SER A 322 15.53 -11.34 11.85
C SER A 322 14.62 -12.51 12.22
N ILE A 323 13.37 -12.35 11.93
CA ILE A 323 12.38 -13.41 12.10
C ILE A 323 12.62 -14.60 11.15
N ILE A 324 13.18 -14.36 9.97
CA ILE A 324 13.55 -15.42 9.02
C ILE A 324 14.73 -16.22 9.57
N GLY A 325 15.72 -15.56 10.15
CA GLY A 325 16.84 -16.21 10.82
C GLY A 325 16.36 -17.14 11.94
N GLU A 326 15.42 -16.68 12.76
CA GLU A 326 14.83 -17.51 13.82
C GLU A 326 14.08 -18.73 13.29
N LEU A 327 13.34 -18.58 12.21
CA LEU A 327 12.70 -19.70 11.53
C LEU A 327 13.70 -20.74 11.05
N ILE A 328 14.82 -20.29 10.48
CA ILE A 328 15.87 -21.15 9.96
C ILE A 328 16.56 -21.85 11.15
N THR A 329 16.89 -21.13 12.22
CA THR A 329 17.49 -21.69 13.43
C THR A 329 16.61 -22.74 14.07
N THR A 330 15.32 -22.45 14.30
CA THR A 330 14.35 -23.41 14.84
C THR A 330 14.18 -24.64 13.96
N ARG A 331 14.13 -24.47 12.63
CA ARG A 331 14.03 -25.58 11.69
C ARG A 331 15.31 -26.41 11.65
N SER A 332 16.47 -25.79 11.77
CA SER A 332 17.76 -26.46 11.86
C SER A 332 17.86 -27.31 13.13
N ALA A 333 17.43 -26.75 14.26
CA ALA A 333 17.36 -27.49 15.53
C ALA A 333 16.43 -28.71 15.40
N TYR A 334 15.23 -28.55 14.87
CA TYR A 334 14.32 -29.67 14.63
C TYR A 334 14.93 -30.72 13.69
N ALA A 335 15.56 -30.30 12.60
CA ALA A 335 16.18 -31.23 11.65
C ALA A 335 17.31 -32.05 12.27
N LEU A 336 18.16 -31.43 13.10
CA LEU A 336 19.22 -32.14 13.82
C LEU A 336 18.66 -33.10 14.88
N VAL A 337 17.78 -32.63 15.75
CA VAL A 337 17.16 -33.47 16.80
C VAL A 337 16.41 -34.64 16.22
N SER A 338 15.69 -34.48 15.09
CA SER A 338 14.96 -35.57 14.42
C SER A 338 15.84 -36.69 13.86
N ASN A 339 17.12 -36.41 13.64
CA ASN A 339 18.12 -37.41 13.22
C ASN A 339 18.93 -37.94 14.41
N LEU A 340 19.30 -37.06 15.35
CA LEU A 340 20.04 -37.44 16.56
C LEU A 340 19.28 -38.40 17.48
N ALA A 341 17.99 -38.14 17.72
CA ALA A 341 17.20 -38.95 18.66
C ALA A 341 17.08 -40.44 18.22
N PRO A 342 16.75 -40.78 16.98
CA PRO A 342 16.72 -42.18 16.54
C PRO A 342 18.10 -42.84 16.54
N ALA A 343 19.15 -42.10 16.17
CA ALA A 343 20.52 -42.63 16.18
C ALA A 343 21.01 -42.91 17.61
N ALA A 344 20.75 -42.01 18.57
CA ALA A 344 21.07 -42.24 19.99
C ALA A 344 20.36 -43.45 20.57
N ASN A 345 19.08 -43.63 20.23
CA ASN A 345 18.32 -44.81 20.66
C ASN A 345 18.90 -46.10 20.06
N ARG A 346 19.26 -46.12 18.79
CA ARG A 346 19.85 -47.27 18.12
C ARG A 346 21.22 -47.65 18.68
N LEU A 347 22.03 -46.68 19.05
CA LEU A 347 23.38 -46.84 19.59
C LEU A 347 23.38 -47.10 21.12
N GLY A 348 22.23 -47.12 21.76
CA GLY A 348 22.11 -47.42 23.21
C GLY A 348 22.73 -46.32 24.09
N VAL A 349 22.78 -45.10 23.66
CA VAL A 349 23.30 -43.95 24.45
C VAL A 349 22.15 -43.42 25.30
N THR A 350 21.93 -44.03 26.48
CA THR A 350 20.68 -43.90 27.26
C THR A 350 20.36 -42.50 27.75
N GLU A 351 21.36 -41.79 28.30
CA GLU A 351 21.14 -40.43 28.86
C GLU A 351 20.77 -39.42 27.80
N GLN A 352 21.58 -39.37 26.73
CA GLN A 352 21.34 -38.47 25.58
C GLN A 352 20.07 -38.86 24.80
N SER A 353 19.75 -40.16 24.72
CA SER A 353 18.55 -40.64 24.05
C SER A 353 17.27 -40.14 24.75
N ALA A 354 17.22 -40.12 26.07
CA ALA A 354 16.06 -39.65 26.82
C ALA A 354 15.80 -38.15 26.58
N TRP A 355 16.85 -37.32 26.65
CA TRP A 355 16.77 -35.88 26.39
C TRP A 355 16.38 -35.58 24.94
N LEU A 356 17.04 -36.22 23.97
CA LEU A 356 16.76 -36.01 22.55
C LEU A 356 15.33 -36.45 22.19
N LYS A 357 14.83 -37.49 22.80
CA LYS A 357 13.45 -37.96 22.62
C LYS A 357 12.46 -36.92 23.15
N ASP A 358 12.66 -36.38 24.34
CA ASP A 358 11.80 -35.31 24.90
C ASP A 358 11.83 -34.07 24.00
N ALA A 359 13.01 -33.65 23.55
CA ALA A 359 13.15 -32.54 22.64
C ALA A 359 12.41 -32.75 21.30
N LEU A 360 12.53 -33.96 20.72
CA LEU A 360 11.81 -34.31 19.50
C LEU A 360 10.28 -34.29 19.71
N GLU A 361 9.78 -34.83 20.79
CA GLU A 361 8.35 -34.80 21.10
C GLU A 361 7.81 -33.38 21.28
N ARG A 362 8.60 -32.47 21.89
CA ARG A 362 8.25 -31.05 22.02
C ARG A 362 8.23 -30.35 20.70
N PHE A 363 9.21 -30.56 19.82
CA PHE A 363 9.19 -30.02 18.46
C PHE A 363 8.03 -30.52 17.62
N GLN A 364 7.68 -31.81 17.75
CA GLN A 364 6.52 -32.39 17.07
C GLN A 364 5.21 -31.80 17.58
N ARG A 365 5.06 -31.55 18.88
CA ARG A 365 3.90 -30.82 19.45
C ARG A 365 3.81 -29.40 18.88
N MET A 366 4.92 -28.68 18.84
CA MET A 366 4.96 -27.33 18.27
C MET A 366 4.55 -27.35 16.80
N LYS A 367 5.00 -28.33 16.00
CA LYS A 367 4.57 -28.52 14.60
C LYS A 367 3.07 -28.81 14.51
N ALA A 368 2.54 -29.69 15.34
CA ALA A 368 1.11 -30.00 15.37
C ALA A 368 0.25 -28.81 15.78
N LEU A 369 0.69 -28.01 16.75
CA LEU A 369 0.06 -26.72 17.09
C LEU A 369 0.07 -25.75 15.91
N THR A 370 1.18 -25.66 15.18
CA THR A 370 1.28 -24.80 13.97
C THR A 370 0.26 -25.21 12.90
N GLU A 371 0.12 -26.52 12.65
CA GLU A 371 -0.85 -27.03 11.68
C GLU A 371 -2.31 -26.83 12.14
N SER A 372 -2.60 -27.04 13.43
CA SER A 372 -3.95 -26.83 13.98
C SER A 372 -4.38 -25.35 13.98
N ARG A 373 -3.42 -24.44 13.97
CA ARG A 373 -3.66 -22.99 13.94
C ARG A 373 -3.73 -22.41 12.53
N LYS A 374 -3.56 -23.22 11.48
CA LYS A 374 -3.80 -22.76 10.12
C LYS A 374 -5.26 -22.34 9.96
N GLY A 375 -5.48 -21.11 9.53
CA GLY A 375 -6.82 -20.53 9.46
C GLY A 375 -7.42 -20.16 10.82
N SER A 376 -6.60 -20.09 11.88
CA SER A 376 -7.05 -19.70 13.21
C SER A 376 -7.33 -18.20 13.33
N SER A 377 -8.08 -17.83 14.38
CA SER A 377 -8.58 -16.49 14.64
C SER A 377 -7.54 -15.34 14.56
N SER A 378 -6.26 -15.60 14.87
CA SER A 378 -5.22 -14.55 14.84
C SER A 378 -4.74 -14.23 13.43
N GLU A 379 -4.55 -15.24 12.57
CA GLU A 379 -4.21 -15.06 11.16
C GLU A 379 -5.39 -14.44 10.42
N ASP A 380 -6.58 -14.96 10.64
CA ASP A 380 -7.84 -14.43 10.18
C ASP A 380 -8.08 -12.98 10.66
N LEU A 381 -7.75 -12.70 11.92
CA LEU A 381 -7.90 -11.37 12.49
C LEU A 381 -6.97 -10.36 11.79
N LEU A 382 -5.70 -10.70 11.57
CA LEU A 382 -4.75 -9.85 10.87
C LEU A 382 -5.18 -9.60 9.41
N TYR A 383 -5.57 -10.66 8.71
CA TYR A 383 -6.05 -10.55 7.33
C TYR A 383 -7.42 -9.87 7.21
N LYS A 384 -8.31 -10.03 8.17
CA LYS A 384 -9.64 -9.44 8.15
C LYS A 384 -9.72 -8.05 8.76
N LYS A 385 -8.84 -7.73 9.69
CA LYS A 385 -8.92 -6.49 10.48
C LYS A 385 -7.62 -5.69 10.50
N GLY A 386 -6.52 -6.19 9.97
CA GLY A 386 -5.27 -5.46 9.79
C GLY A 386 -5.33 -4.46 8.63
N GLY A 387 -4.39 -3.55 8.50
CA GLY A 387 -4.22 -2.71 7.32
C GLY A 387 -3.64 -3.49 6.13
N GLY A 388 -3.76 -2.97 4.91
CA GLY A 388 -3.25 -3.62 3.70
C GLY A 388 -1.72 -3.80 3.67
N LEU A 389 -1.00 -3.05 4.50
CA LEU A 389 0.43 -3.24 4.72
C LEU A 389 0.76 -4.36 5.70
N SER A 390 -0.16 -4.71 6.60
CA SER A 390 0.04 -5.74 7.64
C SER A 390 0.31 -7.14 7.09
N PRO A 391 -0.29 -7.60 5.97
CA PRO A 391 -0.03 -8.91 5.39
C PRO A 391 1.37 -9.08 4.80
N TYR A 392 2.05 -8.00 4.46
CA TYR A 392 3.45 -8.04 3.99
C TYR A 392 4.43 -8.34 5.12
N LEU A 393 3.98 -8.23 6.37
CA LEU A 393 4.73 -8.66 7.52
C LEU A 393 4.58 -10.18 7.66
N LEU A 394 5.68 -10.89 7.75
CA LEU A 394 5.72 -12.34 7.98
C LEU A 394 5.12 -12.76 9.34
N SER A 395 4.81 -11.76 10.17
CA SER A 395 4.42 -11.90 11.57
C SER A 395 3.22 -12.82 11.82
N ALA A 396 2.17 -12.75 10.99
CA ALA A 396 0.98 -13.58 11.22
C ALA A 396 1.24 -15.09 11.03
N SER A 397 1.97 -15.43 9.96
CA SER A 397 2.31 -16.83 9.68
C SER A 397 3.32 -17.39 10.68
N ILE A 398 4.03 -16.53 11.39
CA ILE A 398 5.07 -16.88 12.35
C ILE A 398 4.51 -16.97 13.77
N ALA A 399 3.62 -16.07 14.16
CA ALA A 399 2.94 -16.12 15.46
C ALA A 399 2.28 -17.49 15.71
N ARG A 400 1.75 -18.16 14.68
CA ARG A 400 1.19 -19.50 14.80
C ARG A 400 2.22 -20.58 15.14
N ARG A 401 3.52 -20.33 14.96
CA ARG A 401 4.61 -21.29 15.17
C ARG A 401 5.20 -21.24 16.57
N VAL A 402 4.78 -20.31 17.39
CA VAL A 402 5.16 -20.16 18.80
C VAL A 402 4.07 -20.76 19.68
N GLU A 403 4.43 -21.43 20.75
CA GLU A 403 3.45 -22.02 21.67
C GLU A 403 2.62 -20.92 22.35
N TYR A 404 3.25 -19.84 22.76
CA TYR A 404 2.65 -18.68 23.41
C TYR A 404 2.89 -17.40 22.58
N PRO A 405 2.17 -17.20 21.46
CA PRO A 405 2.37 -16.02 20.62
C PRO A 405 1.92 -14.75 21.36
N PRO A 406 2.53 -13.60 21.04
CA PRO A 406 1.99 -12.32 21.45
C PRO A 406 0.54 -12.17 21.00
N VAL A 407 -0.32 -11.68 21.87
CA VAL A 407 -1.76 -11.54 21.58
C VAL A 407 -1.99 -10.24 20.83
N LEU A 408 -2.48 -10.33 19.59
CA LEU A 408 -2.95 -9.19 18.82
C LEU A 408 -4.38 -8.87 19.20
N SER A 409 -4.62 -7.66 19.64
CA SER A 409 -5.95 -7.10 19.89
C SER A 409 -6.47 -6.33 18.66
N GLU A 410 -7.79 -6.09 18.61
CA GLU A 410 -8.35 -5.21 17.59
C GLU A 410 -7.80 -3.78 17.66
N GLN A 411 -7.37 -3.34 18.83
CA GLN A 411 -6.76 -2.03 19.05
C GLN A 411 -5.39 -1.93 18.37
N ASP A 412 -4.61 -3.01 18.34
CA ASP A 412 -3.31 -3.06 17.67
C ASP A 412 -3.45 -3.02 16.14
N LEU A 413 -4.56 -3.55 15.61
CA LEU A 413 -4.85 -3.60 14.18
C LEU A 413 -5.53 -2.32 13.65
N GLN A 414 -6.12 -1.52 14.54
CA GLN A 414 -6.85 -0.32 14.17
C GLN A 414 -5.99 0.74 13.45
N PRO A 415 -4.75 1.04 13.89
CA PRO A 415 -3.92 2.05 13.23
C PRO A 415 -3.68 1.74 11.75
N GLY A 416 -3.30 0.52 11.41
CA GLY A 416 -3.04 0.11 10.01
C GLY A 416 -4.27 0.28 9.12
N ARG A 417 -5.47 -0.06 9.61
CA ARG A 417 -6.73 0.18 8.89
C ARG A 417 -7.01 1.66 8.65
N LEU A 418 -6.74 2.48 9.64
CA LEU A 418 -6.95 3.92 9.52
C LEU A 418 -5.95 4.57 8.57
N ILE A 419 -4.71 4.08 8.52
CA ILE A 419 -3.70 4.50 7.54
C ILE A 419 -4.20 4.23 6.12
N ASP A 420 -4.65 3.01 5.83
CA ASP A 420 -5.17 2.65 4.52
C ASP A 420 -6.35 3.54 4.11
N HIS A 421 -7.24 3.79 5.05
CA HIS A 421 -8.38 4.67 4.84
C HIS A 421 -7.96 6.10 4.45
N GLU A 422 -7.01 6.67 5.19
CA GLU A 422 -6.55 8.04 4.91
C GLU A 422 -5.74 8.13 3.60
N ILE A 423 -4.97 7.08 3.25
CA ILE A 423 -4.30 6.99 1.95
C ILE A 423 -5.32 6.90 0.81
N ALA A 424 -6.34 6.05 0.94
CA ALA A 424 -7.41 5.91 -0.05
C ALA A 424 -8.21 7.22 -0.19
N ALA A 425 -8.52 7.90 0.92
CA ALA A 425 -9.22 9.18 0.92
C ALA A 425 -8.39 10.29 0.25
N ARG A 426 -7.08 10.32 0.49
CA ARG A 426 -6.14 11.23 -0.19
C ARG A 426 -6.12 10.99 -1.69
N PHE A 427 -6.01 9.75 -2.13
CA PHE A 427 -6.06 9.38 -3.54
C PHE A 427 -7.40 9.76 -4.19
N CYS A 428 -8.51 9.43 -3.52
CA CYS A 428 -9.85 9.82 -3.94
C CYS A 428 -10.00 11.34 -4.10
N ALA A 429 -9.46 12.13 -3.17
CA ALA A 429 -9.51 13.59 -3.24
C ALA A 429 -8.78 14.14 -4.49
N HIS A 430 -7.64 13.58 -4.88
CA HIS A 430 -6.95 13.95 -6.12
C HIS A 430 -7.75 13.57 -7.37
N LEU A 431 -8.38 12.39 -7.39
CA LEU A 431 -9.25 11.96 -8.47
C LEU A 431 -10.48 12.86 -8.61
N ILE A 432 -11.14 13.20 -7.48
CA ILE A 432 -12.28 14.10 -7.43
C ILE A 432 -11.91 15.46 -8.01
N TRP A 433 -10.80 16.03 -7.54
CA TRP A 433 -10.31 17.31 -8.05
C TRP A 433 -10.06 17.26 -9.56
N SER A 434 -9.36 16.23 -10.05
CA SER A 434 -9.08 16.06 -11.49
C SER A 434 -10.37 15.99 -12.32
N GLY A 435 -11.35 15.21 -11.87
CA GLY A 435 -12.64 15.10 -12.52
C GLY A 435 -13.44 16.43 -12.54
N LEU A 436 -13.40 17.17 -11.42
CA LEU A 436 -14.05 18.48 -11.33
C LEU A 436 -13.38 19.51 -12.25
N VAL A 437 -12.07 19.48 -12.39
CA VAL A 437 -11.33 20.33 -13.34
C VAL A 437 -11.70 19.99 -14.79
N ILE A 438 -11.81 18.70 -15.12
CA ILE A 438 -12.28 18.28 -16.46
C ILE A 438 -13.70 18.78 -16.70
N CYS A 439 -14.62 18.63 -15.75
CA CYS A 439 -15.96 19.19 -15.84
C CYS A 439 -15.95 20.72 -16.00
N LEU A 440 -15.08 21.41 -15.27
CA LEU A 440 -14.93 22.86 -15.37
C LEU A 440 -14.45 23.29 -16.76
N ILE A 441 -13.47 22.57 -17.32
CA ILE A 441 -12.98 22.78 -18.70
C ILE A 441 -14.12 22.57 -19.71
N ALA A 442 -14.92 21.49 -19.54
CA ALA A 442 -16.06 21.22 -20.42
C ALA A 442 -17.11 22.35 -20.36
N VAL A 443 -17.46 22.81 -19.16
CA VAL A 443 -18.38 23.95 -18.98
C VAL A 443 -17.82 25.23 -19.59
N TRP A 444 -16.52 25.43 -19.46
CA TRP A 444 -15.84 26.60 -20.05
C TRP A 444 -15.82 26.54 -21.59
N ALA A 445 -15.50 25.38 -22.17
CA ALA A 445 -15.56 25.14 -23.61
C ALA A 445 -16.97 25.39 -24.17
N TYR A 446 -18.00 24.89 -23.47
CA TYR A 446 -19.40 25.16 -23.81
C TYR A 446 -19.69 26.68 -23.85
N ARG A 447 -19.19 27.44 -22.86
CA ARG A 447 -19.36 28.89 -22.82
C ARG A 447 -18.71 29.60 -24.01
N PHE A 448 -17.56 29.14 -24.51
CA PHE A 448 -16.94 29.71 -25.70
C PHE A 448 -17.75 29.43 -26.97
N ARG A 449 -18.32 28.27 -27.08
CA ARG A 449 -19.15 27.85 -28.20
C ARG A 449 -20.51 28.54 -28.22
N THR A 450 -21.01 28.95 -27.06
CA THR A 450 -22.32 29.62 -26.95
C THR A 450 -22.30 31.01 -27.67
N PRO A 451 -23.33 31.34 -28.49
CA PRO A 451 -23.44 32.63 -29.16
C PRO A 451 -23.29 33.82 -28.20
N PRO A 452 -22.69 34.93 -28.61
CA PRO A 452 -22.48 36.10 -27.75
C PRO A 452 -23.75 36.60 -27.08
N LEU A 453 -24.87 36.64 -27.81
CA LEU A 453 -26.16 37.05 -27.31
C LEU A 453 -26.60 36.17 -26.12
N VAL A 454 -26.62 34.85 -26.34
CA VAL A 454 -27.02 33.86 -25.30
C VAL A 454 -26.11 33.97 -24.08
N ARG A 455 -24.81 34.15 -24.29
CA ARG A 455 -23.82 34.30 -23.23
C ARG A 455 -24.08 35.55 -22.38
N HIS A 456 -24.45 36.65 -23.04
CA HIS A 456 -24.77 37.91 -22.37
C HIS A 456 -26.06 37.79 -21.56
N LEU A 457 -27.13 37.25 -22.17
CA LEU A 457 -28.39 36.98 -21.50
C LEU A 457 -28.25 36.02 -20.31
N ALA A 458 -27.52 34.92 -20.49
CA ALA A 458 -27.20 34.01 -19.38
C ALA A 458 -26.45 34.69 -18.24
N GLY A 459 -25.62 35.69 -18.56
CA GLY A 459 -25.00 36.57 -17.60
C GLY A 459 -25.98 37.35 -16.77
N ARG A 460 -26.93 38.01 -17.42
CA ARG A 460 -27.96 38.82 -16.77
C ARG A 460 -28.87 37.97 -15.90
N VAL A 461 -29.37 36.85 -16.43
CA VAL A 461 -30.20 35.91 -15.65
C VAL A 461 -29.42 35.40 -14.41
N GLY A 462 -28.15 35.09 -14.52
CA GLY A 462 -27.33 34.65 -13.39
C GLY A 462 -27.22 35.70 -12.27
N TRP A 463 -27.37 36.97 -12.57
CA TRP A 463 -27.38 38.04 -11.57
C TRP A 463 -28.67 38.11 -10.73
N LEU A 464 -29.71 37.44 -11.13
CA LEU A 464 -30.96 37.33 -10.34
C LEU A 464 -30.75 36.50 -9.06
N LEU A 465 -29.75 35.58 -9.04
CA LEU A 465 -29.40 34.84 -7.85
C LEU A 465 -28.85 35.75 -6.76
N ARG A 466 -29.44 35.67 -5.57
CA ARG A 466 -29.03 36.40 -4.35
C ARG A 466 -27.88 35.68 -3.65
N SER A 467 -27.20 36.34 -2.72
CA SER A 467 -26.16 35.72 -1.90
C SER A 467 -26.73 34.50 -1.12
N SER A 468 -27.96 34.60 -0.62
CA SER A 468 -28.64 33.49 0.05
C SER A 468 -28.91 32.30 -0.89
N ASP A 469 -29.18 32.54 -2.17
CA ASP A 469 -29.36 31.46 -3.15
C ASP A 469 -28.03 30.75 -3.39
N TRP A 470 -26.92 31.50 -3.48
CA TRP A 470 -25.60 30.92 -3.61
C TRP A 470 -25.21 30.05 -2.40
N VAL A 471 -25.54 30.48 -1.19
CA VAL A 471 -25.30 29.66 0.01
C VAL A 471 -26.01 28.31 -0.11
N TRP A 472 -27.30 28.31 -0.50
CA TRP A 472 -28.03 27.06 -0.69
C TRP A 472 -27.49 26.21 -1.84
N ILE A 473 -27.14 26.82 -2.97
CA ILE A 473 -26.57 26.12 -4.12
C ILE A 473 -25.25 25.46 -3.76
N LEU A 474 -24.39 26.13 -3.01
CA LEU A 474 -23.10 25.61 -2.57
C LEU A 474 -23.24 24.50 -1.51
N ILE A 475 -24.16 24.68 -0.56
CA ILE A 475 -24.43 23.65 0.46
C ILE A 475 -24.96 22.38 -0.20
N ILE A 476 -25.97 22.50 -1.07
CA ILE A 476 -26.58 21.35 -1.71
C ILE A 476 -25.66 20.74 -2.77
N GLY A 477 -25.01 21.56 -3.59
CA GLY A 477 -24.22 21.12 -4.73
C GLY A 477 -22.81 20.65 -4.40
N ALA A 478 -22.17 21.20 -3.38
CA ALA A 478 -20.82 20.84 -2.97
C ALA A 478 -20.78 20.24 -1.55
N GLY A 479 -21.47 20.87 -0.60
CA GLY A 479 -21.43 20.46 0.80
C GLY A 479 -22.05 19.10 1.06
N LEU A 480 -23.27 18.85 0.55
CA LEU A 480 -23.95 17.56 0.74
C LEU A 480 -23.19 16.38 0.11
N PRO A 481 -22.69 16.44 -1.16
CA PRO A 481 -21.87 15.39 -1.71
C PRO A 481 -20.64 15.09 -0.86
N PHE A 482 -19.95 16.13 -0.37
CA PHE A 482 -18.79 15.96 0.48
C PHE A 482 -19.13 15.30 1.82
N LEU A 483 -20.19 15.79 2.49
CA LEU A 483 -20.67 15.20 3.75
C LEU A 483 -21.13 13.74 3.55
N TYR A 484 -21.81 13.46 2.44
CA TYR A 484 -22.23 12.11 2.09
C TYR A 484 -21.02 11.16 1.94
N VAL A 485 -20.01 11.55 1.16
CA VAL A 485 -18.80 10.75 1.00
C VAL A 485 -18.08 10.55 2.34
N GLN A 486 -17.97 11.62 3.16
CA GLN A 486 -17.35 11.50 4.48
C GLN A 486 -18.17 10.60 5.42
N ALA A 487 -19.48 10.72 5.44
CA ALA A 487 -20.35 9.87 6.26
C ALA A 487 -20.19 8.39 5.86
N ILE A 488 -20.22 8.09 4.58
CA ILE A 488 -20.06 6.73 4.08
C ILE A 488 -18.65 6.20 4.40
N THR A 489 -17.62 6.96 4.10
CA THR A 489 -16.24 6.53 4.29
C THR A 489 -15.82 6.44 5.75
N ARG A 490 -16.54 7.07 6.68
CA ARG A 490 -16.18 7.07 8.10
C ARG A 490 -17.15 6.38 9.03
N LEU A 491 -18.42 6.26 8.64
CA LEU A 491 -19.48 5.77 9.53
C LEU A 491 -20.07 4.42 9.13
N THR A 492 -19.76 3.92 7.93
CA THR A 492 -20.24 2.60 7.47
C THR A 492 -19.10 1.58 7.41
N PRO A 493 -19.39 0.28 7.49
CA PRO A 493 -18.39 -0.77 7.28
C PRO A 493 -17.68 -0.67 5.91
N LEU A 494 -18.36 -0.16 4.88
CA LEU A 494 -17.78 0.14 3.56
C LEU A 494 -16.75 1.27 3.58
N GLY A 495 -16.72 2.05 4.62
CA GLY A 495 -15.79 3.15 4.79
C GLY A 495 -14.36 2.76 5.06
N GLY A 496 -13.97 1.55 4.79
CA GLY A 496 -12.58 1.14 4.82
C GLY A 496 -12.01 0.84 6.18
N ARG A 497 -12.77 1.01 7.23
CA ARG A 497 -12.28 0.66 8.56
C ARG A 497 -12.28 -0.84 8.82
N GLU A 498 -12.98 -1.58 7.99
CA GLU A 498 -13.00 -3.03 7.93
C GLU A 498 -12.77 -3.55 6.51
N LEU A 499 -12.22 -2.72 5.63
CA LEU A 499 -11.84 -3.09 4.27
C LEU A 499 -10.66 -4.04 4.33
N ASN A 500 -10.97 -5.25 4.63
CA ASN A 500 -10.01 -6.32 4.55
C ASN A 500 -10.16 -7.13 3.29
N TRP A 501 -9.03 -7.53 2.86
CA TRP A 501 -8.77 -8.50 1.85
C TRP A 501 -9.72 -9.69 2.01
N GLY A 502 -10.80 -9.74 1.29
CA GLY A 502 -11.71 -10.87 1.21
C GLY A 502 -13.13 -10.70 1.75
N ASN A 503 -13.43 -9.70 2.58
CA ASN A 503 -14.78 -9.54 3.15
C ASN A 503 -15.50 -8.25 2.73
N SER A 504 -14.87 -7.38 1.95
CA SER A 504 -15.50 -6.18 1.45
C SER A 504 -15.84 -6.33 -0.02
N PHE A 505 -17.08 -6.03 -0.34
CA PHE A 505 -17.68 -5.98 -1.66
C PHE A 505 -16.82 -5.27 -2.74
N ILE A 506 -15.89 -4.40 -2.35
CA ILE A 506 -15.12 -3.55 -3.26
C ILE A 506 -13.61 -3.77 -3.08
N ALA A 507 -13.16 -4.52 -2.09
CA ALA A 507 -11.75 -4.89 -1.97
C ALA A 507 -11.46 -6.15 -2.78
N ILE A 508 -10.64 -6.00 -3.79
CA ILE A 508 -10.10 -7.12 -4.56
C ILE A 508 -8.81 -7.55 -3.87
N PRO A 509 -8.63 -8.82 -3.51
CA PRO A 509 -7.50 -9.28 -2.70
C PRO A 509 -6.12 -8.82 -3.19
N GLU A 510 -5.93 -8.69 -4.50
CA GLU A 510 -4.65 -8.31 -5.11
C GLU A 510 -4.50 -6.81 -5.40
N VAL A 511 -5.59 -6.03 -5.33
CA VAL A 511 -5.65 -4.62 -5.74
C VAL A 511 -5.99 -3.69 -4.57
N GLY A 512 -6.39 -4.23 -3.43
CA GLY A 512 -6.72 -3.47 -2.23
C GLY A 512 -7.97 -2.60 -2.37
N SER A 513 -7.97 -1.44 -1.72
CA SER A 513 -9.07 -0.47 -1.70
C SER A 513 -9.13 0.45 -2.94
N THR A 514 -8.28 0.26 -3.93
CA THR A 514 -8.23 1.10 -5.14
C THR A 514 -9.56 1.16 -5.89
N PRO A 515 -10.29 0.04 -6.12
CA PRO A 515 -11.60 0.08 -6.78
C PRO A 515 -12.62 0.94 -6.03
N LEU A 516 -12.60 0.93 -4.70
CA LEU A 516 -13.48 1.77 -3.88
C LEU A 516 -13.22 3.25 -4.15
N ALA A 517 -11.98 3.68 -4.25
CA ALA A 517 -11.64 5.07 -4.55
C ALA A 517 -12.21 5.53 -5.90
N PHE A 518 -12.17 4.68 -6.93
CA PHE A 518 -12.77 4.97 -8.23
C PHE A 518 -14.29 5.05 -8.18
N VAL A 519 -14.95 4.16 -7.43
CA VAL A 519 -16.41 4.18 -7.22
C VAL A 519 -16.82 5.44 -6.47
N GLN A 520 -16.12 5.80 -5.40
CA GLN A 520 -16.35 7.04 -4.64
C GLN A 520 -16.15 8.28 -5.52
N TRP A 521 -15.11 8.30 -6.34
CA TRP A 521 -14.84 9.37 -7.28
C TRP A 521 -15.98 9.57 -8.28
N SER A 522 -16.42 8.50 -8.96
CA SER A 522 -17.49 8.58 -9.96
C SER A 522 -18.83 9.00 -9.34
N GLY A 523 -19.17 8.44 -8.19
CA GLY A 523 -20.37 8.79 -7.44
C GLY A 523 -20.37 10.23 -6.93
N PHE A 524 -19.22 10.70 -6.44
CA PHE A 524 -19.08 12.09 -6.01
C PHE A 524 -19.29 13.08 -7.17
N LEU A 525 -18.66 12.84 -8.31
CA LEU A 525 -18.83 13.70 -9.50
C LEU A 525 -20.30 13.73 -9.96
N LEU A 526 -20.95 12.57 -10.00
CA LEU A 526 -22.35 12.47 -10.31
C LEU A 526 -23.20 13.32 -9.35
N LEU A 527 -22.98 13.16 -8.04
CA LEU A 527 -23.75 13.90 -7.03
C LEU A 527 -23.52 15.40 -7.12
N VAL A 528 -22.26 15.85 -7.29
CA VAL A 528 -21.95 17.29 -7.42
C VAL A 528 -22.68 17.88 -8.61
N ILE A 529 -22.60 17.28 -9.78
CA ILE A 529 -23.22 17.82 -11.00
C ILE A 529 -24.74 17.76 -10.92
N LEU A 530 -25.30 16.65 -10.46
CA LEU A 530 -26.74 16.45 -10.31
C LEU A 530 -27.32 17.44 -9.30
N LEU A 531 -26.82 17.43 -8.07
CA LEU A 531 -27.37 18.26 -6.98
C LEU A 531 -27.15 19.75 -7.23
N SER A 532 -25.98 20.15 -7.78
CA SER A 532 -25.74 21.53 -8.19
C SER A 532 -26.73 21.99 -9.25
N THR A 533 -26.98 21.14 -10.28
CA THR A 533 -27.94 21.45 -11.35
C THR A 533 -29.37 21.58 -10.79
N LEU A 534 -29.77 20.68 -9.92
CA LEU A 534 -31.08 20.72 -9.26
C LEU A 534 -31.25 21.96 -8.38
N ALA A 535 -30.22 22.27 -7.56
CA ALA A 535 -30.23 23.43 -6.67
C ALA A 535 -30.30 24.75 -7.46
N ILE A 536 -29.52 24.87 -8.56
CA ILE A 536 -29.54 26.04 -9.42
C ILE A 536 -30.94 26.23 -10.05
N ARG A 537 -31.50 25.18 -10.63
CA ARG A 537 -32.82 25.22 -11.22
C ARG A 537 -33.87 25.59 -10.18
N TRP A 538 -33.87 24.95 -9.00
CA TRP A 538 -34.81 25.24 -7.92
C TRP A 538 -34.73 26.70 -7.45
N ARG A 539 -33.50 27.26 -7.34
CA ARG A 539 -33.33 28.66 -6.87
C ARG A 539 -33.72 29.67 -7.95
N LEU A 540 -33.39 29.39 -9.21
CA LEU A 540 -33.81 30.24 -10.32
C LEU A 540 -35.33 30.23 -10.55
N SER A 541 -36.00 29.08 -10.37
CA SER A 541 -37.48 29.01 -10.48
C SER A 541 -38.18 29.88 -9.42
N LYS A 542 -37.54 30.17 -8.31
CA LYS A 542 -38.04 31.12 -7.28
C LYS A 542 -37.79 32.59 -7.64
N ARG A 543 -37.16 32.90 -8.78
CA ARG A 543 -36.67 34.22 -9.16
C ARG A 543 -37.26 34.71 -10.48
N VAL A 544 -38.56 34.52 -10.69
CA VAL A 544 -39.24 35.01 -11.90
C VAL A 544 -38.93 34.21 -13.19
N MET A 545 -38.22 33.10 -13.06
CA MET A 545 -37.82 32.28 -14.21
C MET A 545 -38.51 30.92 -14.17
N THR A 546 -39.33 30.66 -15.18
CA THR A 546 -39.86 29.30 -15.44
C THR A 546 -38.75 28.45 -16.05
N LEU A 547 -37.90 27.88 -15.23
CA LEU A 547 -37.01 26.81 -15.68
C LEU A 547 -37.77 25.51 -15.62
N ASP A 548 -38.49 25.27 -16.68
CA ASP A 548 -39.45 24.17 -16.85
C ASP A 548 -38.94 22.83 -16.33
N PHE A 549 -39.27 22.51 -15.07
CA PHE A 549 -39.10 21.17 -14.51
C PHE A 549 -40.13 20.18 -15.14
N HIS A 550 -41.19 20.67 -15.74
CA HIS A 550 -42.35 19.85 -16.14
C HIS A 550 -42.50 19.59 -17.63
N GLN A 551 -41.86 20.35 -18.50
CA GLN A 551 -42.05 20.18 -19.95
C GLN A 551 -40.83 19.56 -20.65
N GLY A 552 -40.72 18.31 -20.56
CA GLY A 552 -39.73 17.51 -21.26
C GLY A 552 -39.05 16.56 -20.30
N ARG A 553 -39.36 15.29 -20.48
CA ARG A 553 -38.67 14.19 -19.81
C ARG A 553 -37.17 14.39 -19.96
N ASN A 554 -36.53 15.02 -18.98
CA ASN A 554 -35.09 15.10 -18.89
C ASN A 554 -34.55 13.72 -18.49
N TRP A 555 -34.55 12.78 -19.45
CA TRP A 555 -34.08 11.41 -19.27
C TRP A 555 -32.74 11.33 -18.58
N LEU A 556 -31.84 12.25 -18.94
CA LEU A 556 -30.50 12.33 -18.31
C LEU A 556 -30.59 12.67 -16.82
N LEU A 557 -31.54 13.57 -16.43
CA LEU A 557 -31.72 13.91 -15.03
C LEU A 557 -32.31 12.73 -14.24
N LEU A 558 -33.39 12.10 -14.83
CA LEU A 558 -34.00 10.92 -14.22
C LEU A 558 -33.03 9.77 -14.11
N LEU A 559 -32.21 9.54 -15.13
CA LEU A 559 -31.15 8.52 -15.10
C LEU A 559 -30.11 8.84 -14.03
N GLY A 560 -29.72 10.12 -13.89
CA GLY A 560 -28.81 10.56 -12.83
C GLY A 560 -29.37 10.33 -11.43
N ILE A 561 -30.66 10.61 -11.21
CA ILE A 561 -31.35 10.31 -9.95
C ILE A 561 -31.38 8.79 -9.70
N LEU A 562 -31.72 8.01 -10.72
CA LEU A 562 -31.72 6.55 -10.62
C LEU A 562 -30.36 6.00 -10.30
N CYS A 563 -29.29 6.49 -10.95
CA CYS A 563 -27.92 6.14 -10.65
C CYS A 563 -27.55 6.53 -9.21
N ALA A 564 -27.90 7.73 -8.75
CA ALA A 564 -27.63 8.18 -7.40
C ALA A 564 -28.36 7.33 -6.34
N THR A 565 -29.62 6.96 -6.59
CA THR A 565 -30.38 6.10 -5.68
C THR A 565 -29.90 4.66 -5.67
N ALA A 566 -29.39 4.14 -6.79
CA ALA A 566 -28.78 2.81 -6.85
C ALA A 566 -27.48 2.72 -6.03
N PHE A 567 -26.79 3.83 -5.81
CA PHE A 567 -25.61 3.87 -4.94
C PHE A 567 -25.94 3.69 -3.45
N VAL A 568 -27.15 4.08 -3.00
CA VAL A 568 -27.53 4.05 -1.58
C VAL A 568 -27.52 2.65 -0.97
N PRO A 569 -28.14 1.61 -1.55
CA PRO A 569 -28.15 0.27 -0.96
C PRO A 569 -26.78 -0.43 -1.04
N VAL A 570 -26.01 -0.17 -2.08
CA VAL A 570 -24.66 -0.74 -2.22
C VAL A 570 -23.70 -0.18 -1.18
N VAL A 571 -23.84 1.09 -0.90
CA VAL A 571 -23.12 1.80 0.12
C VAL A 571 -23.55 1.39 1.53
N GLY A 572 -24.78 0.93 1.69
CA GLY A 572 -25.31 0.41 2.96
C GLY A 572 -24.77 -0.94 3.43
N GLY A 573 -23.84 -1.56 2.71
CA GLY A 573 -23.11 -2.74 3.21
C GLY A 573 -23.86 -4.08 3.19
N SER A 574 -24.98 -4.16 2.47
CA SER A 574 -25.81 -5.36 2.48
C SER A 574 -25.48 -6.41 1.40
N VAL A 575 -24.52 -6.16 0.54
CA VAL A 575 -24.18 -7.07 -0.55
C VAL A 575 -22.79 -7.70 -0.30
N VAL A 576 -22.79 -8.92 0.19
CA VAL A 576 -21.60 -9.76 0.26
C VAL A 576 -21.43 -10.46 -1.08
N ILE A 577 -20.29 -10.29 -1.74
CA ILE A 577 -19.96 -10.99 -2.98
C ILE A 577 -18.86 -11.99 -2.68
N ASP A 578 -19.22 -13.27 -2.70
CA ASP A 578 -18.33 -14.36 -2.34
C ASP A 578 -17.35 -14.76 -3.45
N SER A 579 -17.46 -14.17 -4.65
CA SER A 579 -16.57 -14.50 -5.76
C SER A 579 -15.80 -13.27 -6.28
N TRP A 580 -14.53 -13.47 -6.57
CA TRP A 580 -13.63 -12.45 -7.09
C TRP A 580 -14.13 -11.81 -8.40
N ASP A 581 -14.60 -12.64 -9.34
CA ASP A 581 -15.10 -12.16 -10.64
C ASP A 581 -16.35 -11.28 -10.50
N ALA A 582 -17.29 -11.67 -9.65
CA ALA A 582 -18.50 -10.87 -9.41
C ALA A 582 -18.17 -9.51 -8.76
N GLY A 583 -17.18 -9.46 -7.85
CA GLY A 583 -16.72 -8.21 -7.22
C GLY A 583 -16.17 -7.21 -8.22
N ILE A 584 -15.36 -7.67 -9.18
CA ILE A 584 -14.81 -6.82 -10.27
C ILE A 584 -15.94 -6.27 -11.13
N TYR A 585 -16.84 -7.11 -11.62
CA TYR A 585 -17.91 -6.65 -12.51
C TYR A 585 -18.83 -5.63 -11.83
N VAL A 586 -19.11 -5.81 -10.55
CA VAL A 586 -19.89 -4.87 -9.78
C VAL A 586 -19.13 -3.54 -9.59
N ALA A 587 -17.85 -3.58 -9.23
CA ALA A 587 -17.03 -2.37 -9.10
C ALA A 587 -16.91 -1.61 -10.44
N ILE A 588 -16.70 -2.32 -11.54
CA ILE A 588 -16.70 -1.75 -12.89
C ILE A 588 -18.06 -1.13 -13.20
N GLY A 589 -19.18 -1.79 -12.90
CA GLY A 589 -20.53 -1.27 -13.11
C GLY A 589 -20.77 0.03 -12.34
N PHE A 590 -20.44 0.05 -11.05
CA PHE A 590 -20.56 1.24 -10.20
C PHE A 590 -19.68 2.40 -10.61
N PHE A 591 -18.55 2.14 -11.23
CA PHE A 591 -17.69 3.16 -11.82
C PHE A 591 -18.21 3.60 -13.19
N ALA A 592 -18.50 2.65 -14.08
CA ALA A 592 -18.83 2.92 -15.48
C ALA A 592 -20.15 3.64 -15.66
N VAL A 593 -21.20 3.26 -14.93
CA VAL A 593 -22.54 3.86 -15.08
C VAL A 593 -22.55 5.36 -14.79
N PRO A 594 -22.00 5.87 -13.67
CA PRO A 594 -21.87 7.31 -13.45
C PRO A 594 -21.00 8.01 -14.50
N MET A 595 -19.91 7.37 -14.94
CA MET A 595 -19.04 7.95 -15.96
C MET A 595 -19.73 8.07 -17.31
N LEU A 596 -20.46 7.05 -17.74
CA LEU A 596 -21.26 7.09 -18.96
C LEU A 596 -22.36 8.16 -18.88
N TRP A 597 -23.00 8.30 -17.72
CA TRP A 597 -23.95 9.37 -17.49
C TRP A 597 -23.31 10.75 -17.61
N LEU A 598 -22.15 10.96 -16.99
CA LEU A 598 -21.40 12.22 -17.09
C LEU A 598 -20.97 12.52 -18.53
N LEU A 599 -20.49 11.53 -19.25
CA LEU A 599 -20.15 11.66 -20.67
C LEU A 599 -21.37 11.99 -21.52
N ALA A 600 -22.51 11.37 -21.25
CA ALA A 600 -23.77 11.69 -21.95
C ALA A 600 -24.24 13.13 -21.67
N VAL A 601 -24.13 13.60 -20.42
CA VAL A 601 -24.44 14.99 -20.05
C VAL A 601 -23.49 15.95 -20.74
N ILE A 602 -22.20 15.71 -20.69
CA ILE A 602 -21.17 16.57 -21.32
C ILE A 602 -21.38 16.59 -22.84
N SER A 603 -21.59 15.43 -23.47
CA SER A 603 -21.84 15.32 -24.91
C SER A 603 -23.12 16.01 -25.32
N GLY A 604 -24.21 15.84 -24.56
CA GLY A 604 -25.48 16.52 -24.80
C GLY A 604 -25.36 18.03 -24.70
N VAL A 605 -24.57 18.54 -23.77
CA VAL A 605 -24.30 19.97 -23.62
C VAL A 605 -23.38 20.50 -24.72
N LEU A 606 -22.33 19.76 -25.11
CA LEU A 606 -21.35 20.23 -26.08
C LEU A 606 -21.80 20.09 -27.54
N PHE A 607 -22.51 19.04 -27.90
CA PHE A 607 -22.74 18.67 -29.31
C PHE A 607 -24.19 18.78 -29.79
N VAL A 608 -25.17 18.84 -28.88
CA VAL A 608 -26.59 18.91 -29.27
C VAL A 608 -27.06 20.36 -29.33
N ASN A 609 -27.51 20.81 -30.50
CA ASN A 609 -28.19 22.08 -30.65
C ASN A 609 -29.61 21.96 -30.04
N SER A 610 -29.82 22.58 -28.89
CA SER A 610 -31.05 22.54 -28.15
C SER A 610 -31.85 23.86 -28.32
N PRO A 611 -33.15 23.82 -28.50
CA PRO A 611 -33.97 25.04 -28.45
C PRO A 611 -33.90 25.70 -27.05
N LYS A 612 -33.45 24.97 -26.04
CA LYS A 612 -33.27 25.44 -24.66
C LYS A 612 -31.85 25.96 -24.40
N ILE A 613 -31.13 26.44 -25.41
CA ILE A 613 -29.73 26.87 -25.32
C ILE A 613 -29.51 27.90 -24.20
N LEU A 614 -30.43 28.85 -24.03
CA LEU A 614 -30.33 29.87 -22.96
C LEU A 614 -30.44 29.25 -21.56
N GLN A 615 -31.34 28.31 -21.35
CA GLN A 615 -31.48 27.60 -20.07
C GLN A 615 -30.15 26.85 -19.72
N HIS A 616 -29.60 26.10 -20.69
CA HIS A 616 -28.36 25.39 -20.52
C HIS A 616 -27.20 26.34 -20.23
N ALA A 617 -27.12 27.49 -20.91
CA ALA A 617 -26.08 28.49 -20.71
C ALA A 617 -26.17 29.13 -19.31
N VAL A 618 -27.37 29.38 -18.80
CA VAL A 618 -27.60 29.90 -17.44
C VAL A 618 -27.12 28.89 -16.38
N VAL A 619 -27.53 27.62 -16.52
CA VAL A 619 -27.12 26.55 -15.61
C VAL A 619 -25.61 26.33 -15.68
N ALA A 620 -25.03 26.21 -16.87
CA ALA A 620 -23.60 26.05 -17.06
C ALA A 620 -22.79 27.18 -16.41
N ARG A 621 -23.25 28.42 -16.54
CA ARG A 621 -22.60 29.56 -15.87
C ARG A 621 -22.67 29.48 -14.35
N ALA A 622 -23.82 29.04 -13.80
CA ALA A 622 -24.02 28.92 -12.36
C ALA A 622 -23.30 27.69 -11.78
N LEU A 623 -22.98 26.67 -12.57
CA LEU A 623 -22.19 25.51 -12.14
C LEU A 623 -20.73 25.87 -11.84
N ILE A 624 -20.14 26.87 -12.51
CA ILE A 624 -18.73 27.21 -12.32
C ILE A 624 -18.35 27.46 -10.85
N PRO A 625 -19.05 28.31 -10.08
CA PRO A 625 -18.73 28.48 -8.65
C PRO A 625 -18.89 27.18 -7.83
N CYS A 626 -19.84 26.33 -8.18
CA CYS A 626 -20.07 25.06 -7.47
C CYS A 626 -18.89 24.10 -7.72
N LEU A 627 -18.47 23.94 -8.96
CA LEU A 627 -17.32 23.09 -9.33
C LEU A 627 -16.03 23.61 -8.72
N VAL A 628 -15.80 24.93 -8.74
CA VAL A 628 -14.65 25.54 -8.10
C VAL A 628 -14.65 25.31 -6.59
N THR A 629 -15.80 25.50 -5.93
CA THR A 629 -15.91 25.29 -4.47
C THR A 629 -15.73 23.81 -4.14
N ALA A 630 -16.34 22.89 -4.89
CA ALA A 630 -16.16 21.46 -4.66
C ALA A 630 -14.69 21.03 -4.88
N ALA A 631 -14.02 21.58 -5.90
CA ALA A 631 -12.60 21.31 -6.14
C ALA A 631 -11.71 21.86 -5.01
N LEU A 632 -12.00 23.07 -4.52
CA LEU A 632 -11.29 23.64 -3.37
C LEU A 632 -11.48 22.78 -2.11
N VAL A 633 -12.70 22.34 -1.83
CA VAL A 633 -12.97 21.47 -0.68
C VAL A 633 -12.21 20.15 -0.81
N ALA A 634 -12.24 19.51 -1.98
CA ALA A 634 -11.54 18.26 -2.21
C ALA A 634 -10.02 18.40 -2.01
N ILE A 635 -9.41 19.44 -2.59
CA ILE A 635 -7.96 19.61 -2.51
C ILE A 635 -7.49 20.08 -1.13
N SER A 636 -8.30 20.89 -0.43
CA SER A 636 -7.98 21.33 0.93
C SER A 636 -8.06 20.21 1.97
N ALA A 637 -8.75 19.10 1.66
CA ALA A 637 -8.80 17.92 2.52
C ALA A 637 -7.51 17.09 2.46
N VAL A 638 -6.72 17.18 1.39
CA VAL A 638 -5.49 16.40 1.18
C VAL A 638 -4.47 16.54 2.31
N PRO A 639 -4.11 17.76 2.78
CA PRO A 639 -3.19 17.92 3.90
C PRO A 639 -3.70 17.26 5.20
N PHE A 640 -5.01 17.28 5.43
CA PHE A 640 -5.62 16.66 6.62
C PHE A 640 -5.52 15.13 6.55
N TYR A 641 -5.78 14.53 5.39
CA TYR A 641 -5.60 13.09 5.20
C TYR A 641 -4.13 12.67 5.34
N LYS A 642 -3.19 13.48 4.81
CA LYS A 642 -1.76 13.24 4.98
C LYS A 642 -1.35 13.29 6.47
N ALA A 643 -1.82 14.29 7.20
CA ALA A 643 -1.54 14.43 8.63
C ALA A 643 -2.17 13.30 9.46
N ALA A 644 -3.40 12.89 9.13
CA ALA A 644 -4.08 11.79 9.80
C ALA A 644 -3.40 10.44 9.53
N ALA A 645 -3.01 10.16 8.28
CA ALA A 645 -2.25 8.96 7.93
C ALA A 645 -0.94 8.87 8.71
N ARG A 646 -0.19 9.98 8.80
CA ARG A 646 1.05 10.06 9.57
C ARG A 646 0.81 9.84 11.06
N HIS A 647 -0.23 10.44 11.62
CA HIS A 647 -0.59 10.29 13.03
C HIS A 647 -0.89 8.82 13.42
N TRP A 648 -1.60 8.09 12.55
CA TRP A 648 -1.88 6.68 12.77
C TRP A 648 -0.66 5.81 12.50
N PHE A 649 0.14 6.17 11.50
CA PHE A 649 1.39 5.49 11.21
C PHE A 649 2.35 5.51 12.41
N GLU A 650 2.52 6.64 13.08
CA GLU A 650 3.36 6.77 14.28
C GLU A 650 2.86 5.92 15.47
N ARG A 651 1.62 5.40 15.40
CA ARG A 651 0.99 4.56 16.41
C ARG A 651 0.86 3.09 16.02
N ASP A 652 1.20 2.76 14.80
CA ASP A 652 1.09 1.38 14.30
C ASP A 652 2.33 0.56 14.69
N GLY A 653 2.27 -0.10 15.84
CA GLY A 653 3.35 -0.97 16.32
C GLY A 653 3.61 -2.21 15.45
N LEU A 654 2.71 -2.51 14.50
CA LEU A 654 2.90 -3.65 13.58
C LEU A 654 3.77 -3.28 12.37
N ILE A 655 3.77 -2.01 11.96
CA ILE A 655 4.52 -1.56 10.78
C ILE A 655 5.81 -0.87 11.20
N GLN A 656 5.83 -0.21 12.34
CA GLN A 656 7.03 0.47 12.81
C GLN A 656 8.14 -0.52 13.11
N MET A 657 9.29 -0.27 12.52
CA MET A 657 10.50 -1.01 12.83
C MET A 657 10.91 -0.77 14.28
N ASP A 658 11.31 -1.83 14.95
CA ASP A 658 11.90 -1.72 16.29
C ASP A 658 13.22 -0.90 16.19
N PRO A 659 13.41 0.13 17.02
CA PRO A 659 14.61 1.00 16.92
C PRO A 659 15.92 0.27 17.20
N GLU A 660 15.89 -0.76 18.06
CA GLU A 660 17.05 -1.58 18.42
C GLU A 660 17.25 -2.73 17.45
N HIS A 661 16.14 -3.26 16.89
CA HIS A 661 16.11 -4.38 15.95
C HIS A 661 15.42 -3.98 14.64
N PRO A 662 16.00 -3.09 13.85
CA PRO A 662 15.33 -2.41 12.74
C PRO A 662 14.97 -3.32 11.55
N ALA A 663 15.32 -4.60 11.62
CA ALA A 663 14.89 -5.62 10.66
C ALA A 663 13.49 -6.18 10.94
N MET A 664 12.89 -5.81 12.05
CA MET A 664 11.63 -6.36 12.53
C MET A 664 10.74 -5.25 13.06
N SER A 665 9.42 -5.43 12.96
CA SER A 665 8.50 -4.65 13.77
C SER A 665 8.61 -5.10 15.23
N LYS A 666 8.11 -4.29 16.15
CA LYS A 666 8.06 -4.66 17.57
C LYS A 666 7.37 -6.01 17.80
N PHE A 667 6.26 -6.24 17.10
CA PHE A 667 5.54 -7.51 17.19
C PHE A 667 6.34 -8.69 16.61
N GLU A 668 7.02 -8.49 15.48
CA GLU A 668 7.89 -9.51 14.89
C GLU A 668 9.07 -9.84 15.81
N TYR A 669 9.65 -8.85 16.44
CA TYR A 669 10.72 -9.04 17.41
C TYR A 669 10.24 -9.85 18.63
N GLU A 670 9.09 -9.50 19.19
CA GLU A 670 8.49 -10.27 20.29
C GLU A 670 8.23 -11.74 19.91
N CYS A 671 7.73 -11.98 18.68
CA CYS A 671 7.54 -13.33 18.14
C CYS A 671 8.87 -14.07 17.99
N ALA A 672 9.90 -13.41 17.45
CA ALA A 672 11.22 -13.99 17.22
C ALA A 672 11.91 -14.34 18.53
N VAL A 673 11.87 -13.44 19.52
CA VAL A 673 12.39 -13.68 20.87
C VAL A 673 11.68 -14.86 21.55
N GLN A 674 10.36 -14.90 21.44
CA GLN A 674 9.58 -16.01 22.01
C GLN A 674 9.94 -17.34 21.32
N MET A 675 10.08 -17.36 20.00
CA MET A 675 10.49 -18.55 19.24
C MET A 675 11.87 -19.04 19.66
N ARG A 676 12.83 -18.13 19.81
CA ARG A 676 14.16 -18.44 20.33
C ARG A 676 14.11 -19.02 21.72
N LYS A 677 13.37 -18.41 22.63
CA LYS A 677 13.19 -18.87 23.99
C LYS A 677 12.63 -20.30 24.03
N GLU A 678 11.56 -20.57 23.28
CA GLU A 678 10.96 -21.91 23.18
C GLU A 678 11.93 -22.92 22.58
N THR A 679 12.66 -22.56 21.52
CA THR A 679 13.69 -23.42 20.91
C THR A 679 14.80 -23.76 21.93
N ARG A 680 15.31 -22.78 22.71
CA ARG A 680 16.30 -23.01 23.75
C ARG A 680 15.77 -23.91 24.88
N GLN A 681 14.52 -23.66 25.30
CA GLN A 681 13.87 -24.51 26.33
C GLN A 681 13.69 -25.96 25.88
N ILE A 682 13.32 -26.16 24.59
CA ILE A 682 13.21 -27.50 24.01
C ILE A 682 14.59 -28.19 24.02
N LEU A 683 15.65 -27.45 23.65
CA LEU A 683 17.02 -27.97 23.62
C LEU A 683 17.66 -28.10 25.03
N GLY A 684 16.97 -27.68 26.09
CA GLY A 684 17.52 -27.75 27.46
C GLY A 684 18.62 -26.76 27.78
N TYR A 685 18.76 -25.70 26.94
CA TYR A 685 19.73 -24.64 27.20
C TYR A 685 19.17 -23.63 28.19
N SER A 686 19.86 -23.41 29.30
CA SER A 686 19.47 -22.38 30.28
C SER A 686 19.41 -20.99 29.58
N GLN A 687 18.50 -20.16 30.08
CA GLN A 687 18.29 -18.78 29.57
C GLN A 687 19.55 -17.94 29.62
#